data_2357f4a1166b78d2d71a7db31ae3484f
#
_entry.id   2357f4a1166b78d2d71a7db31ae3484f
#
_cell.length_a   1.000
_cell.length_b   1.000
_cell.length_c   1.000
_cell.angle_alpha   90.00
_cell.angle_beta   90.00
_cell.angle_gamma   90.00
#
_symmetry.space_group_name_H-M   'P 1'
#
loop_
_entity.id
_entity.type
_entity.pdbx_description
1 polymer ?
#
loop_
_entity_poly.entity_id
_entity_poly.type
_entity_poly.pdbx_seq_one_letter_code
_entity_poly.pdbx_strand_id
1 'polypeptide(L)'
;MAENNDMTPPEGEQPERDDAFNEMLSRAEQDAETEEGEEESQEDSATPAVGSAVSEEQLAQSMLVDMPTAHGEIIEGANGGEGTTVRSAYLGKEMQASFLEYSMSVIVSRALPDVRDGLKPVHRRILYAMNESGYTPNRPHMKSARTVGDVIGKYHPHGDSAVYDTMVRLAQPFSMRVPLVDGHGNFGSIDGDSAAAMRYTEARLDKAAMELLRDLDKETVDFQPNYDESLEEPKVLPARFPNLLVNGSNGIAVGMATNIPPHNLGETIDATCMMLDNPDITTEELMTALPGPDFPTGGIIMGKKGILDAYETGRGSLTVRAKCTIEDRKNGKSSIVVSEIPYQVNRKRLLEKLGELVRDKKLPEISNIHDAADRHGIDIVIDLKQNALPQVVLNKLYKHTQLQVGFGVIMLALVDGVPRVLSLKEMLFYYIEHQKEVIERRTRFELKKAEERAHILDGYIIALDNIDEVIHIIRSSQTDKEAGARLTERFGLSKKQTDAILEMRLRRLTGLEREKIEQELADLREKIAYYKRVLEDEGLLKQIIKDELQEIKKKFGTPRKTQLSGDAKDIDVEDLIAEENVVVTMTKAGYVKRLPVTTYRQQKRGGKGMQGVSLKDNDYVEHLFVASTHSYMLFFSTAGKVYRLKVYELPEASRHARGTAIVNLLPLQKGETISAVIATKDFPEDEYLMFATEQGMAKKTSMDLYDRTRRDGLIAINLKEGDQLISVRRVAVGEKVIMVSSAGKAIMWSEGEVRAMGRDTMGVKGMTVPADAHVLGMEIAKPGSDLFVITEKGYGKRTSIDEYPEHHRGGQGVFTITMTDKKGLLSVMKIVKPNDEIMIISEEGAVVRTPVSGISELGRSTQGVRVMNVADKDRVTAVAISSTGKKKRDQKAEGDDVDEIDEIELADEGELGEDDLD
;
A
#
# COMPACT_ATOMS: atom_id res chain seq x y z
N MET A 1 40.15 43.67 34.90
CA MET A 1 41.26 43.92 33.95
C MET A 1 41.25 42.64 33.15
N ALA A 2 40.60 42.68 32.04
CA ALA A 2 41.05 42.96 30.63
C ALA A 2 41.70 41.66 30.11
N GLU A 3 41.38 41.08 28.93
CA GLU A 3 40.78 41.56 27.70
C GLU A 3 40.30 40.34 26.89
N ASN A 4 39.28 40.57 26.12
CA ASN A 4 38.79 39.75 25.01
C ASN A 4 39.87 39.42 23.96
N ASN A 5 39.76 38.25 23.35
CA ASN A 5 40.09 38.09 21.96
C ASN A 5 39.17 37.06 21.29
N ASP A 6 38.22 37.61 20.58
CA ASP A 6 37.49 37.01 19.48
C ASP A 6 38.44 36.63 18.34
N MET A 7 38.39 35.37 17.88
CA MET A 7 38.84 35.00 16.54
C MET A 7 37.92 33.95 15.95
N THR A 8 36.96 34.34 15.16
CA THR A 8 36.28 33.53 14.16
C THR A 8 37.21 33.20 13.01
N PRO A 9 37.33 31.94 12.56
CA PRO A 9 37.97 31.62 11.29
C PRO A 9 37.02 31.81 10.10
N PRO A 10 37.52 32.09 8.89
CA PRO A 10 36.71 32.44 7.73
C PRO A 10 36.05 31.20 7.10
N GLU A 11 34.89 31.45 6.54
CA GLU A 11 34.13 30.52 5.69
C GLU A 11 34.96 30.15 4.46
N GLY A 12 35.21 28.85 4.31
CA GLY A 12 35.78 28.24 3.12
C GLY A 12 34.69 27.56 2.32
N GLU A 13 34.58 27.94 1.09
CA GLU A 13 33.71 27.40 0.05
C GLU A 13 33.81 25.90 -0.06
N GLN A 14 32.67 25.22 0.00
CA GLN A 14 32.54 23.81 -0.37
C GLN A 14 32.33 23.71 -1.89
N PRO A 15 32.92 22.74 -2.57
CA PRO A 15 32.79 22.62 -4.01
C PRO A 15 31.48 21.94 -4.41
N GLU A 16 30.83 22.51 -5.41
CA GLU A 16 29.71 22.00 -6.18
C GLU A 16 30.03 20.61 -6.76
N ARG A 17 29.62 19.54 -6.07
CA ARG A 17 29.69 18.16 -6.55
C ARG A 17 28.36 17.38 -6.49
N ASP A 18 27.37 17.93 -5.81
CA ASP A 18 26.10 17.23 -5.61
C ASP A 18 25.06 17.48 -6.71
N ASP A 19 25.19 18.59 -7.46
CA ASP A 19 24.19 18.94 -8.49
C ASP A 19 24.30 18.09 -9.76
N ALA A 20 25.50 17.70 -10.17
CA ALA A 20 25.70 16.88 -11.36
C ALA A 20 25.21 15.42 -11.19
N PHE A 21 25.20 14.89 -9.97
CA PHE A 21 24.71 13.56 -9.66
C PHE A 21 23.18 13.51 -9.61
N ASN A 22 22.56 14.56 -9.07
CA ASN A 22 21.10 14.69 -9.03
C ASN A 22 20.49 14.96 -10.42
N GLU A 23 21.22 15.68 -11.29
CA GLU A 23 20.82 15.92 -12.68
C GLU A 23 20.92 14.63 -13.54
N MET A 24 21.87 13.75 -13.23
CA MET A 24 22.01 12.46 -13.90
C MET A 24 20.93 11.44 -13.46
N LEU A 25 20.49 11.49 -12.20
CA LEU A 25 19.39 10.68 -11.71
C LEU A 25 18.04 11.13 -12.29
N SER A 26 17.80 12.43 -12.41
CA SER A 26 16.56 12.96 -12.99
C SER A 26 16.43 12.68 -14.50
N ARG A 27 17.55 12.59 -15.23
CA ARG A 27 17.55 12.17 -16.64
C ARG A 27 17.29 10.67 -16.81
N ALA A 28 17.82 9.82 -15.93
CA ALA A 28 17.56 8.39 -15.97
C ALA A 28 16.10 8.03 -15.62
N GLU A 29 15.41 8.87 -14.81
CA GLU A 29 13.98 8.74 -14.52
C GLU A 29 13.11 9.22 -15.69
N GLN A 30 13.53 10.25 -16.44
CA GLN A 30 12.81 10.73 -17.63
C GLN A 30 12.94 9.81 -18.84
N ASP A 31 14.07 9.15 -19.01
CA ASP A 31 14.27 8.18 -20.10
C ASP A 31 13.52 6.87 -19.87
N ALA A 32 13.22 6.52 -18.61
CA ALA A 32 12.41 5.35 -18.25
C ALA A 32 10.89 5.56 -18.47
N GLU A 33 10.40 6.82 -18.47
CA GLU A 33 8.99 7.13 -18.75
C GLU A 33 8.65 7.27 -20.25
N THR A 34 9.65 7.31 -21.12
CA THR A 34 9.46 7.47 -22.59
C THR A 34 9.49 6.17 -23.39
N GLU A 35 9.82 5.03 -22.77
CA GLU A 35 9.82 3.71 -23.47
C GLU A 35 8.55 2.85 -23.27
N GLU A 36 7.51 3.34 -22.58
CA GLU A 36 6.24 2.62 -22.42
C GLU A 36 5.14 3.00 -23.46
N GLY A 37 5.51 3.42 -24.64
CA GLY A 37 4.55 3.74 -25.69
C GLY A 37 5.02 3.32 -27.06
N GLU A 38 4.79 2.09 -27.44
CA GLU A 38 4.65 1.54 -28.78
C GLU A 38 5.23 0.11 -28.86
N GLU A 39 4.36 -0.88 -28.76
CA GLU A 39 4.41 -2.11 -29.56
C GLU A 39 3.17 -2.97 -29.25
N GLU A 40 2.16 -2.84 -30.11
CA GLU A 40 1.13 -3.86 -30.33
C GLU A 40 1.51 -4.76 -31.50
N SER A 41 1.24 -6.07 -31.30
CA SER A 41 1.05 -7.13 -32.27
C SER A 41 2.27 -7.83 -32.88
N GLN A 42 2.48 -9.08 -32.41
CA GLN A 42 2.33 -10.27 -33.24
C GLN A 42 2.53 -11.56 -32.45
N GLU A 43 1.50 -12.40 -32.38
CA GLU A 43 1.58 -13.80 -31.95
C GLU A 43 2.54 -14.59 -32.85
N ASP A 44 3.45 -15.35 -32.25
CA ASP A 44 3.71 -16.69 -32.70
C ASP A 44 4.36 -17.57 -31.61
N SER A 45 3.84 -18.78 -31.55
CA SER A 45 4.15 -19.87 -30.66
C SER A 45 5.54 -20.47 -30.86
N ALA A 46 6.35 -20.52 -29.81
CA ALA A 46 7.31 -21.62 -29.62
C ALA A 46 7.93 -21.60 -28.21
N THR A 47 7.60 -22.60 -27.41
CA THR A 47 8.30 -22.96 -26.18
C THR A 47 9.73 -23.42 -26.50
N PRO A 48 10.78 -22.85 -25.91
CA PRO A 48 12.07 -23.48 -25.92
C PRO A 48 12.28 -24.32 -24.65
N ALA A 49 12.76 -25.50 -24.87
CA ALA A 49 13.20 -26.49 -23.89
C ALA A 49 14.17 -25.93 -22.84
N VAL A 50 14.10 -26.50 -21.62
CA VAL A 50 15.03 -26.34 -20.51
C VAL A 50 16.46 -26.44 -21.01
N GLY A 51 17.15 -25.30 -21.06
CA GLY A 51 18.58 -25.24 -21.45
C GLY A 51 19.45 -25.50 -20.21
N SER A 52 20.37 -26.42 -20.38
CA SER A 52 21.44 -26.79 -19.46
C SER A 52 22.15 -25.60 -18.83
N ALA A 53 22.43 -25.72 -17.50
CA ALA A 53 23.19 -24.75 -16.73
C ALA A 53 24.53 -24.44 -17.42
N VAL A 54 24.75 -23.17 -17.73
CA VAL A 54 26.00 -22.66 -18.26
C VAL A 54 26.95 -22.52 -17.07
N SER A 55 28.15 -23.17 -17.13
CA SER A 55 29.14 -23.09 -16.06
C SER A 55 29.67 -21.66 -15.87
N GLU A 56 30.14 -21.32 -14.66
CA GLU A 56 30.80 -20.03 -14.36
C GLU A 56 31.89 -19.68 -15.36
N GLU A 57 32.65 -20.67 -15.81
CA GLU A 57 33.68 -20.53 -16.86
C GLU A 57 33.08 -20.20 -18.23
N GLN A 58 31.88 -20.73 -18.56
CA GLN A 58 31.20 -20.44 -19.81
C GLN A 58 30.55 -19.05 -19.80
N LEU A 59 30.02 -18.58 -18.66
CA LEU A 59 29.55 -17.20 -18.53
C LEU A 59 30.72 -16.21 -18.54
N ALA A 60 31.79 -16.51 -17.85
CA ALA A 60 33.01 -15.72 -17.89
C ALA A 60 33.65 -15.73 -19.32
N GLN A 61 33.64 -16.89 -20.01
CA GLN A 61 34.10 -17.00 -21.39
C GLN A 61 33.14 -16.31 -22.38
N SER A 62 31.82 -16.38 -22.22
CA SER A 62 30.88 -15.69 -23.11
C SER A 62 30.94 -14.17 -22.94
N MET A 63 31.26 -13.67 -21.74
CA MET A 63 31.52 -12.24 -21.48
C MET A 63 32.91 -11.79 -21.91
N LEU A 64 33.87 -12.73 -22.06
CA LEU A 64 35.26 -12.47 -22.45
C LEU A 64 35.53 -12.57 -23.96
N VAL A 65 34.59 -13.14 -24.75
CA VAL A 65 34.83 -13.48 -26.17
C VAL A 65 34.99 -12.25 -27.07
N ASP A 66 34.62 -11.04 -26.65
CA ASP A 66 34.83 -9.81 -27.42
C ASP A 66 35.63 -8.73 -26.66
N MET A 67 36.39 -9.10 -25.62
CA MET A 67 37.32 -8.15 -25.01
C MET A 67 38.68 -8.17 -25.74
N PRO A 68 39.03 -7.12 -26.49
CA PRO A 68 40.38 -7.00 -26.98
C PRO A 68 41.30 -6.89 -25.77
N THR A 69 42.17 -7.86 -25.58
CA THR A 69 43.27 -7.81 -24.61
C THR A 69 43.96 -6.46 -24.68
N ALA A 70 43.99 -5.72 -23.56
CA ALA A 70 44.67 -4.44 -23.45
C ALA A 70 46.20 -4.70 -23.47
N HIS A 71 46.75 -4.90 -24.64
CA HIS A 71 48.18 -4.81 -24.80
C HIS A 71 48.56 -3.32 -24.94
N GLY A 72 48.98 -2.73 -23.82
CA GLY A 72 49.58 -1.40 -23.87
C GLY A 72 50.87 -1.47 -24.64
N GLU A 73 51.08 -0.59 -25.64
CA GLU A 73 52.37 -0.40 -26.28
C GLU A 73 53.38 0.08 -25.23
N ILE A 74 54.53 -0.62 -25.16
CA ILE A 74 55.64 -0.19 -24.33
C ILE A 74 56.33 0.95 -25.08
N ILE A 75 56.23 2.17 -24.52
CA ILE A 75 56.97 3.30 -25.05
C ILE A 75 58.34 3.35 -24.36
N GLU A 76 59.35 2.90 -24.99
CA GLU A 76 60.73 3.07 -24.55
C GLU A 76 61.15 4.53 -24.79
N GLY A 77 61.49 5.27 -23.74
CA GLY A 77 62.28 6.48 -23.89
C GLY A 77 61.63 7.83 -23.58
N ALA A 78 60.57 7.91 -22.73
CA ALA A 78 60.07 9.19 -22.24
C ALA A 78 60.50 9.44 -20.78
N ASN A 79 61.56 10.18 -20.58
CA ASN A 79 61.98 10.89 -19.33
C ASN A 79 61.87 10.13 -17.99
N GLY A 80 62.30 8.92 -17.92
CA GLY A 80 62.47 8.16 -16.69
C GLY A 80 63.85 7.62 -16.58
N GLY A 81 64.49 7.67 -15.41
CA GLY A 81 65.81 7.10 -15.17
C GLY A 81 65.84 5.62 -15.49
N GLU A 82 67.02 5.05 -15.72
CA GLU A 82 67.26 3.66 -16.06
C GLU A 82 66.41 2.70 -15.18
N GLY A 83 65.48 1.95 -15.83
CA GLY A 83 64.67 0.90 -15.17
C GLY A 83 63.18 1.13 -15.03
N THR A 84 62.61 2.28 -15.52
CA THR A 84 61.17 2.49 -15.50
C THR A 84 60.53 2.25 -16.84
N THR A 85 59.67 1.21 -16.94
CA THR A 85 58.77 0.97 -18.08
C THR A 85 57.47 1.75 -17.90
N VAL A 86 57.18 2.68 -18.81
CA VAL A 86 55.87 3.37 -18.86
C VAL A 86 54.96 2.60 -19.80
N ARG A 87 53.83 2.11 -19.31
CA ARG A 87 52.76 1.52 -20.13
C ARG A 87 51.73 2.58 -20.45
N SER A 88 51.39 2.75 -21.73
CA SER A 88 50.24 3.54 -22.12
C SER A 88 48.99 2.66 -22.01
N ALA A 89 47.99 3.09 -21.21
CA ALA A 89 46.70 2.43 -21.11
C ALA A 89 45.61 3.34 -21.69
N TYR A 90 44.68 2.77 -22.43
CA TYR A 90 43.52 3.52 -22.91
C TYR A 90 42.53 3.69 -21.75
N LEU A 91 42.37 4.88 -21.21
CA LEU A 91 41.60 5.18 -20.01
C LEU A 91 40.16 4.58 -20.06
N GLY A 92 39.47 4.68 -21.20
CA GLY A 92 38.12 4.11 -21.37
C GLY A 92 38.07 2.60 -21.23
N LYS A 93 39.10 1.88 -21.75
CA LYS A 93 39.15 0.40 -21.63
C LYS A 93 39.51 -0.01 -20.19
N GLU A 94 40.43 0.71 -19.55
CA GLU A 94 40.85 0.43 -18.19
C GLU A 94 39.66 0.66 -17.22
N MET A 95 38.97 1.78 -17.40
CA MET A 95 37.77 2.06 -16.60
C MET A 95 36.64 1.04 -16.81
N GLN A 96 36.44 0.56 -18.06
CA GLN A 96 35.42 -0.45 -18.35
C GLN A 96 35.77 -1.79 -17.69
N ALA A 97 37.02 -2.23 -17.77
CA ALA A 97 37.48 -3.44 -17.11
C ALA A 97 37.36 -3.37 -15.58
N SER A 98 37.86 -2.28 -14.99
CA SER A 98 37.79 -2.06 -13.53
C SER A 98 36.34 -1.93 -13.05
N PHE A 99 35.45 -1.28 -13.81
CA PHE A 99 34.05 -1.17 -13.45
C PHE A 99 33.34 -2.52 -13.52
N LEU A 100 33.64 -3.36 -14.51
CA LEU A 100 33.10 -4.72 -14.59
C LEU A 100 33.55 -5.57 -13.41
N GLU A 101 34.85 -5.57 -13.09
CA GLU A 101 35.41 -6.29 -11.94
C GLU A 101 34.81 -5.82 -10.62
N TYR A 102 34.71 -4.50 -10.43
CA TYR A 102 34.03 -3.93 -9.28
C TYR A 102 32.56 -4.35 -9.19
N SER A 103 31.83 -4.30 -10.31
CA SER A 103 30.42 -4.68 -10.36
C SER A 103 30.22 -6.14 -10.00
N MET A 104 31.04 -7.04 -10.57
CA MET A 104 31.00 -8.46 -10.23
C MET A 104 31.30 -8.70 -8.75
N SER A 105 32.32 -8.06 -8.21
CA SER A 105 32.66 -8.14 -6.78
C SER A 105 31.52 -7.66 -5.90
N VAL A 106 30.86 -6.54 -6.24
CA VAL A 106 29.70 -6.03 -5.46
C VAL A 106 28.51 -6.98 -5.54
N ILE A 107 28.24 -7.57 -6.70
CA ILE A 107 27.12 -8.50 -6.90
C ILE A 107 27.36 -9.80 -6.13
N VAL A 108 28.47 -10.49 -6.38
CA VAL A 108 28.71 -11.84 -5.87
C VAL A 108 29.26 -11.83 -4.44
N SER A 109 30.15 -10.88 -4.11
CA SER A 109 30.91 -10.94 -2.84
C SER A 109 30.46 -9.92 -1.79
N ARG A 110 29.37 -9.14 -2.03
CA ARG A 110 28.95 -8.10 -1.06
C ARG A 110 27.44 -7.96 -0.86
N ALA A 111 26.68 -7.68 -1.95
CA ALA A 111 25.33 -7.14 -1.81
C ALA A 111 24.23 -8.20 -1.77
N LEU A 112 24.40 -9.32 -2.49
CA LEU A 112 23.37 -10.31 -2.66
C LEU A 112 23.56 -11.52 -1.74
N PRO A 113 22.45 -12.13 -1.25
CA PRO A 113 22.49 -13.34 -0.45
C PRO A 113 22.61 -14.59 -1.35
N ASP A 114 23.23 -15.66 -0.85
CA ASP A 114 23.14 -17.00 -1.44
C ASP A 114 21.76 -17.60 -1.16
N VAL A 115 21.15 -18.25 -2.15
CA VAL A 115 19.80 -18.83 -2.02
C VAL A 115 19.75 -19.94 -0.98
N ARG A 116 20.83 -20.67 -0.76
CA ARG A 116 20.94 -21.85 0.11
C ARG A 116 20.89 -21.49 1.59
N ASP A 117 21.70 -20.53 2.04
CA ASP A 117 21.79 -20.13 3.46
C ASP A 117 21.18 -18.75 3.77
N GLY A 118 20.82 -17.97 2.74
CA GLY A 118 20.23 -16.66 2.87
C GLY A 118 21.17 -15.58 3.41
N LEU A 119 22.45 -15.81 3.39
CA LEU A 119 23.45 -14.93 3.99
C LEU A 119 24.28 -14.23 2.91
N LYS A 120 24.59 -12.95 3.19
CA LYS A 120 25.68 -12.26 2.50
C LYS A 120 27.02 -12.71 3.06
N PRO A 121 28.13 -12.55 2.33
CA PRO A 121 29.45 -12.93 2.83
C PRO A 121 29.79 -12.38 4.21
N VAL A 122 29.50 -11.10 4.49
CA VAL A 122 29.76 -10.49 5.79
C VAL A 122 28.98 -11.15 6.95
N HIS A 123 27.68 -11.49 6.71
CA HIS A 123 26.86 -12.20 7.71
C HIS A 123 27.44 -13.57 8.02
N ARG A 124 27.78 -14.34 6.97
CA ARG A 124 28.36 -15.68 7.08
C ARG A 124 29.68 -15.65 7.84
N ARG A 125 30.56 -14.70 7.54
CA ARG A 125 31.85 -14.51 8.20
C ARG A 125 31.70 -14.16 9.67
N ILE A 126 30.71 -13.31 10.03
CA ILE A 126 30.44 -12.98 11.45
C ILE A 126 30.01 -14.25 12.21
N LEU A 127 29.03 -15.00 11.69
CA LEU A 127 28.54 -16.20 12.36
C LEU A 127 29.62 -17.28 12.46
N TYR A 128 30.41 -17.46 11.42
CA TYR A 128 31.52 -18.42 11.37
C TYR A 128 32.61 -18.03 12.37
N ALA A 129 33.09 -16.78 12.37
CA ALA A 129 34.10 -16.32 13.30
C ALA A 129 33.67 -16.44 14.78
N MET A 130 32.39 -16.14 15.06
CA MET A 130 31.86 -16.33 16.42
C MET A 130 31.82 -17.80 16.83
N ASN A 131 31.51 -18.71 15.91
CA ASN A 131 31.51 -20.16 16.15
C ASN A 131 32.91 -20.68 16.40
N GLU A 132 33.88 -20.33 15.53
CA GLU A 132 35.29 -20.70 15.66
C GLU A 132 35.89 -20.23 16.98
N SER A 133 35.55 -18.97 17.38
CA SER A 133 36.00 -18.41 18.63
C SER A 133 35.23 -18.96 19.86
N GLY A 134 34.22 -19.82 19.63
CA GLY A 134 33.44 -20.46 20.69
C GLY A 134 32.50 -19.53 21.44
N TYR A 135 32.01 -18.45 20.79
CA TYR A 135 31.03 -17.53 21.38
C TYR A 135 29.61 -18.08 21.25
N THR A 136 29.41 -19.27 21.80
CA THR A 136 28.14 -20.02 21.70
C THR A 136 27.13 -19.60 22.77
N PRO A 137 25.82 -19.96 22.60
CA PRO A 137 24.75 -19.58 23.54
C PRO A 137 24.97 -20.05 24.98
N ASN A 138 25.74 -21.11 25.18
CA ASN A 138 26.03 -21.69 26.50
C ASN A 138 27.20 -21.04 27.22
N ARG A 139 27.86 -20.05 26.61
CA ARG A 139 28.98 -19.34 27.17
C ARG A 139 28.58 -17.89 27.49
N PRO A 140 29.32 -17.19 28.38
CA PRO A 140 29.12 -15.77 28.65
C PRO A 140 29.21 -14.93 27.36
N HIS A 141 28.53 -13.80 27.35
CA HIS A 141 28.67 -12.80 26.28
C HIS A 141 30.11 -12.26 26.24
N MET A 142 30.61 -11.96 25.05
CA MET A 142 31.93 -11.41 24.82
C MET A 142 31.82 -9.99 24.25
N LYS A 143 32.80 -9.14 24.56
CA LYS A 143 32.83 -7.77 24.02
C LYS A 143 32.71 -7.76 22.50
N SER A 144 31.78 -6.98 21.97
CA SER A 144 31.52 -6.90 20.51
C SER A 144 32.77 -6.52 19.71
N ALA A 145 33.62 -5.65 20.28
CA ALA A 145 34.91 -5.29 19.68
C ALA A 145 35.85 -6.48 19.44
N ARG A 146 35.73 -7.56 20.21
CA ARG A 146 36.53 -8.78 20.02
C ARG A 146 36.02 -9.56 18.81
N THR A 147 34.71 -9.75 18.69
CA THR A 147 34.09 -10.38 17.52
C THR A 147 34.44 -9.62 16.25
N VAL A 148 34.31 -8.28 16.26
CA VAL A 148 34.65 -7.43 15.13
C VAL A 148 36.13 -7.58 14.75
N GLY A 149 37.02 -7.58 15.71
CA GLY A 149 38.47 -7.78 15.50
C GLY A 149 38.78 -9.16 14.90
N ASP A 150 38.15 -10.23 15.39
CA ASP A 150 38.32 -11.60 14.85
C ASP A 150 37.82 -11.68 13.39
N VAL A 151 36.69 -11.04 13.05
CA VAL A 151 36.14 -11.03 11.71
C VAL A 151 37.03 -10.27 10.72
N ILE A 152 37.48 -9.07 11.07
CA ILE A 152 38.32 -8.24 10.20
C ILE A 152 39.71 -8.87 10.03
N GLY A 153 40.28 -9.33 11.10
CA GLY A 153 41.64 -9.87 11.05
C GLY A 153 41.77 -11.21 10.34
N LYS A 154 40.69 -11.99 10.27
CA LYS A 154 40.73 -13.34 9.72
C LYS A 154 40.01 -13.52 8.41
N TYR A 155 38.87 -12.81 8.17
CA TYR A 155 37.97 -13.17 7.06
C TYR A 155 37.48 -11.98 6.23
N HIS A 156 37.34 -10.77 6.80
CA HIS A 156 36.66 -9.66 6.12
C HIS A 156 37.45 -8.36 6.19
N PRO A 157 38.37 -8.07 5.25
CA PRO A 157 39.29 -6.94 5.28
C PRO A 157 38.61 -5.60 4.92
N HIS A 158 37.57 -5.21 5.69
CA HIS A 158 36.80 -3.99 5.51
C HIS A 158 36.66 -3.23 6.83
N GLY A 159 36.07 -2.04 6.81
CA GLY A 159 35.91 -1.20 7.99
C GLY A 159 35.18 -1.85 9.18
N ASP A 160 35.65 -1.60 10.38
CA ASP A 160 35.12 -2.11 11.64
C ASP A 160 33.65 -1.73 11.89
N SER A 161 33.29 -0.52 11.52
CA SER A 161 31.91 -0.01 11.62
C SER A 161 30.94 -0.84 10.79
N ALA A 162 31.29 -1.23 9.56
CA ALA A 162 30.43 -2.03 8.69
C ALA A 162 30.17 -3.43 9.28
N VAL A 163 31.20 -4.06 9.86
CA VAL A 163 31.07 -5.36 10.51
C VAL A 163 30.25 -5.24 11.80
N TYR A 164 30.49 -4.20 12.60
CA TYR A 164 29.74 -3.97 13.83
C TYR A 164 28.27 -3.69 13.57
N ASP A 165 27.94 -2.80 12.65
CA ASP A 165 26.55 -2.46 12.29
C ASP A 165 25.80 -3.68 11.73
N THR A 166 26.49 -4.52 10.98
CA THR A 166 25.91 -5.79 10.50
C THR A 166 25.63 -6.73 11.67
N MET A 167 26.54 -6.89 12.60
CA MET A 167 26.34 -7.73 13.80
C MET A 167 25.20 -7.17 14.67
N VAL A 168 25.14 -5.85 14.83
CA VAL A 168 24.05 -5.17 15.54
C VAL A 168 22.70 -5.50 14.90
N ARG A 169 22.60 -5.43 13.57
CA ARG A 169 21.37 -5.76 12.86
C ARG A 169 20.93 -7.21 13.05
N LEU A 170 21.88 -8.16 13.08
CA LEU A 170 21.60 -9.58 13.35
C LEU A 170 21.05 -9.82 14.78
N ALA A 171 21.26 -8.90 15.71
CA ALA A 171 20.77 -8.96 17.10
C ALA A 171 19.43 -8.23 17.32
N GLN A 172 18.96 -7.41 16.37
CA GLN A 172 17.78 -6.56 16.55
C GLN A 172 16.46 -7.32 16.30
N PRO A 173 15.57 -7.48 17.31
CA PRO A 173 14.32 -8.22 17.16
C PRO A 173 13.26 -7.49 16.29
N PHE A 174 13.46 -6.19 16.00
CA PHE A 174 12.65 -5.40 15.08
C PHE A 174 13.19 -5.40 13.64
N SER A 175 14.43 -5.88 13.43
CA SER A 175 15.05 -6.03 12.10
C SER A 175 15.00 -7.47 11.59
N MET A 176 15.19 -8.45 12.49
CA MET A 176 15.25 -9.88 12.19
C MET A 176 14.00 -10.57 12.69
N ARG A 177 13.37 -11.42 11.84
CA ARG A 177 12.23 -12.25 12.27
C ARG A 177 12.64 -13.33 13.26
N VAL A 178 13.84 -13.88 13.06
CA VAL A 178 14.55 -14.78 13.96
C VAL A 178 15.96 -14.23 14.14
N PRO A 179 16.26 -13.54 15.25
CA PRO A 179 17.61 -13.03 15.53
C PRO A 179 18.67 -14.14 15.53
N LEU A 180 19.86 -13.83 15.03
CA LEU A 180 20.99 -14.77 14.95
C LEU A 180 22.11 -14.45 15.94
N VAL A 181 22.09 -13.26 16.53
CA VAL A 181 23.03 -12.81 17.56
C VAL A 181 22.24 -12.45 18.81
N ASP A 182 22.71 -12.96 19.96
CA ASP A 182 22.22 -12.58 21.29
C ASP A 182 23.10 -11.45 21.83
N GLY A 183 22.55 -10.25 21.85
CA GLY A 183 23.22 -9.02 22.24
C GLY A 183 22.92 -8.60 23.69
N HIS A 184 23.92 -8.17 24.43
CA HIS A 184 23.80 -7.59 25.76
C HIS A 184 24.30 -6.15 25.78
N GLY A 185 23.45 -5.23 26.22
CA GLY A 185 23.67 -3.79 26.17
C GLY A 185 22.73 -3.09 25.19
N ASN A 186 23.11 -1.89 24.74
CA ASN A 186 22.32 -1.12 23.80
C ASN A 186 22.72 -1.47 22.34
N PHE A 187 21.86 -2.20 21.67
CA PHE A 187 21.95 -2.57 20.23
C PHE A 187 21.05 -1.71 19.35
N GLY A 188 20.77 -0.46 19.74
CA GLY A 188 19.88 0.43 19.02
C GLY A 188 18.41 0.22 19.35
N SER A 189 17.55 1.09 18.81
CA SER A 189 16.13 1.05 19.04
C SER A 189 15.34 1.22 17.73
N ILE A 190 14.06 0.93 17.76
CA ILE A 190 13.11 1.18 16.66
C ILE A 190 12.93 2.68 16.38
N ASP A 191 13.35 3.54 17.31
CA ASP A 191 13.36 4.99 17.17
C ASP A 191 14.51 5.49 16.28
N GLY A 192 15.41 4.58 15.90
CA GLY A 192 16.57 4.89 15.10
C GLY A 192 17.78 5.36 15.93
N ASP A 193 17.73 5.15 17.23
CA ASP A 193 18.91 5.36 18.06
C ASP A 193 20.01 4.36 17.70
N SER A 194 21.22 4.85 17.55
CA SER A 194 22.37 4.01 17.22
C SER A 194 22.71 3.07 18.37
N ALA A 195 23.31 1.93 18.03
CA ALA A 195 23.90 1.06 19.05
C ALA A 195 25.02 1.79 19.80
N ALA A 196 25.26 1.42 21.05
CA ALA A 196 26.40 1.90 21.78
C ALA A 196 27.71 1.42 21.12
N ALA A 197 28.81 2.14 21.30
CA ALA A 197 30.11 1.74 20.74
C ALA A 197 30.48 0.30 21.13
N MET A 198 31.09 -0.46 20.22
CA MET A 198 31.40 -1.90 20.34
C MET A 198 32.21 -2.28 21.57
N ARG A 199 32.90 -1.34 22.22
CA ARG A 199 33.62 -1.53 23.48
C ARG A 199 32.70 -1.67 24.71
N TYR A 200 31.44 -1.20 24.60
CA TYR A 200 30.45 -1.28 25.68
C TYR A 200 29.48 -2.47 25.52
N THR A 201 29.15 -2.84 24.30
CA THR A 201 28.22 -3.94 24.01
C THR A 201 28.94 -5.28 24.08
N GLU A 202 28.18 -6.33 24.35
CA GLU A 202 28.63 -7.72 24.36
C GLU A 202 27.68 -8.57 23.50
N ALA A 203 28.21 -9.59 22.84
CA ALA A 203 27.47 -10.45 21.94
C ALA A 203 27.91 -11.91 22.05
N ARG A 204 27.01 -12.81 21.68
CA ARG A 204 27.25 -14.23 21.41
C ARG A 204 26.29 -14.72 20.35
N LEU A 205 26.50 -15.92 19.82
CA LEU A 205 25.54 -16.54 18.90
C LEU A 205 24.20 -16.78 19.60
N ASP A 206 23.10 -16.56 18.90
CA ASP A 206 21.78 -17.02 19.35
C ASP A 206 21.64 -18.53 19.11
N LYS A 207 20.69 -19.16 19.80
CA LYS A 207 20.39 -20.59 19.63
C LYS A 207 19.97 -20.93 18.20
N ALA A 208 19.27 -20.03 17.51
CA ALA A 208 18.85 -20.23 16.13
C ALA A 208 20.05 -20.21 15.16
N ALA A 209 21.08 -19.39 15.41
CA ALA A 209 22.30 -19.38 14.61
C ALA A 209 23.06 -20.70 14.68
N MET A 210 22.99 -21.41 15.82
CA MET A 210 23.63 -22.74 15.95
C MET A 210 23.01 -23.76 14.99
N GLU A 211 21.73 -23.62 14.63
CA GLU A 211 21.09 -24.51 13.64
C GLU A 211 21.55 -24.19 12.20
N LEU A 212 22.00 -22.96 11.91
CA LEU A 212 22.63 -22.62 10.61
C LEU A 212 24.06 -23.18 10.49
N LEU A 213 24.77 -23.28 11.61
CA LEU A 213 26.18 -23.70 11.70
C LEU A 213 26.35 -25.20 12.01
N ARG A 214 25.26 -25.90 12.31
CA ARG A 214 25.28 -27.27 12.78
C ARG A 214 25.89 -28.21 11.72
N ASP A 215 26.69 -29.14 12.18
CA ASP A 215 27.36 -30.14 11.35
C ASP A 215 28.40 -29.57 10.34
N LEU A 216 28.85 -28.32 10.54
CA LEU A 216 29.87 -27.68 9.72
C LEU A 216 31.22 -28.42 9.78
N ASP A 217 31.51 -29.09 10.91
CA ASP A 217 32.70 -29.91 11.17
C ASP A 217 32.66 -31.30 10.50
N LYS A 218 31.59 -31.62 9.77
CA LYS A 218 31.37 -32.92 9.13
C LYS A 218 31.48 -32.88 7.59
N GLU A 219 32.26 -31.99 7.05
CA GLU A 219 32.49 -31.84 5.59
C GLU A 219 31.18 -31.64 4.79
N THR A 220 30.17 -31.00 5.42
CA THR A 220 28.82 -30.85 4.81
C THR A 220 28.76 -29.81 3.71
N VAL A 221 29.69 -28.86 3.72
CA VAL A 221 29.79 -27.75 2.77
C VAL A 221 31.23 -27.57 2.30
N ASP A 222 31.42 -26.85 1.19
CA ASP A 222 32.75 -26.54 0.70
C ASP A 222 33.35 -25.35 1.42
N PHE A 223 34.68 -25.37 1.55
CA PHE A 223 35.48 -24.30 2.07
C PHE A 223 36.27 -23.62 0.96
N GLN A 224 36.65 -22.38 1.16
CA GLN A 224 37.51 -21.60 0.28
C GLN A 224 38.55 -20.86 1.10
N PRO A 225 39.73 -20.52 0.53
CA PRO A 225 40.69 -19.68 1.19
C PRO A 225 40.06 -18.32 1.58
N ASN A 226 40.50 -17.76 2.71
CA ASN A 226 40.20 -16.39 3.09
C ASN A 226 40.98 -15.39 2.19
N TYR A 227 40.87 -14.09 2.45
CA TYR A 227 41.44 -13.02 1.62
C TYR A 227 42.98 -13.06 1.52
N ASP A 228 43.69 -13.64 2.48
CA ASP A 228 45.20 -13.75 2.53
C ASP A 228 45.68 -15.20 2.38
N GLU A 229 44.79 -16.12 2.06
CA GLU A 229 45.06 -17.57 1.91
C GLU A 229 45.65 -18.26 3.15
N SER A 230 45.59 -17.59 4.33
CA SER A 230 46.14 -18.15 5.57
C SER A 230 45.17 -19.09 6.28
N LEU A 231 43.87 -18.92 6.08
CA LEU A 231 42.77 -19.69 6.68
C LEU A 231 41.72 -20.05 5.64
N GLU A 232 40.81 -20.92 6.02
CA GLU A 232 39.68 -21.31 5.19
C GLU A 232 38.39 -20.80 5.80
N GLU A 233 37.41 -20.40 4.95
CA GLU A 233 36.07 -20.01 5.32
C GLU A 233 35.04 -20.83 4.53
N PRO A 234 33.83 -21.12 5.07
CA PRO A 234 32.80 -21.84 4.35
C PRO A 234 32.22 -20.98 3.23
N LYS A 235 32.06 -21.58 2.02
CA LYS A 235 31.36 -20.93 0.89
C LYS A 235 29.89 -20.67 1.22
N VAL A 236 29.26 -21.59 1.93
CA VAL A 236 27.86 -21.56 2.36
C VAL A 236 27.74 -22.27 3.70
N LEU A 237 26.74 -21.95 4.51
CA LEU A 237 26.46 -22.69 5.77
C LEU A 237 25.48 -23.84 5.51
N PRO A 238 25.48 -24.89 6.37
CA PRO A 238 24.55 -26.01 6.27
C PRO A 238 23.07 -25.60 6.38
N ALA A 239 22.76 -24.55 7.13
CA ALA A 239 21.48 -23.84 7.18
C ALA A 239 20.24 -24.74 7.31
N ARG A 240 20.07 -25.41 8.47
CA ARG A 240 18.97 -26.39 8.71
C ARG A 240 17.55 -25.82 8.64
N PHE A 241 17.36 -24.50 8.42
CA PHE A 241 16.07 -23.88 8.10
C PHE A 241 16.23 -22.86 6.97
N PRO A 242 15.19 -22.58 6.18
CA PRO A 242 15.26 -21.69 5.01
C PRO A 242 15.40 -20.22 5.43
N ASN A 243 16.60 -19.83 5.89
CA ASN A 243 16.89 -18.52 6.48
C ASN A 243 16.64 -17.37 5.52
N LEU A 244 16.83 -17.55 4.20
CA LEU A 244 16.56 -16.53 3.20
C LEU A 244 15.11 -16.05 3.26
N LEU A 245 14.14 -16.96 3.33
CA LEU A 245 12.73 -16.62 3.46
C LEU A 245 12.38 -16.17 4.87
N VAL A 246 12.91 -16.82 5.90
CA VAL A 246 12.57 -16.52 7.30
C VAL A 246 13.00 -15.11 7.70
N ASN A 247 14.23 -14.73 7.43
CA ASN A 247 14.77 -13.43 7.81
C ASN A 247 14.75 -12.40 6.68
N GLY A 248 14.55 -12.85 5.44
CA GLY A 248 14.62 -11.98 4.28
C GLY A 248 16.03 -11.45 4.02
N SER A 249 16.15 -10.62 2.99
CA SER A 249 17.40 -9.91 2.69
C SER A 249 17.08 -8.61 1.94
N ASN A 250 17.88 -7.57 2.20
CA ASN A 250 17.81 -6.30 1.49
C ASN A 250 19.22 -5.92 1.06
N GLY A 251 19.43 -5.55 -0.21
CA GLY A 251 20.74 -5.17 -0.72
C GLY A 251 20.65 -4.47 -2.06
N ILE A 252 21.58 -3.52 -2.27
CA ILE A 252 21.69 -2.76 -3.50
C ILE A 252 23.05 -3.13 -4.12
N ALA A 253 23.01 -3.67 -5.32
CA ALA A 253 24.19 -3.99 -6.14
C ALA A 253 24.24 -3.06 -7.36
N VAL A 254 25.23 -3.24 -8.22
CA VAL A 254 25.32 -2.47 -9.46
C VAL A 254 24.30 -3.02 -10.46
N GLY A 255 23.37 -2.19 -10.91
CA GLY A 255 22.34 -2.54 -11.89
C GLY A 255 21.20 -3.43 -11.35
N MET A 256 21.22 -3.83 -10.08
CA MET A 256 20.17 -4.68 -9.51
C MET A 256 20.06 -4.51 -8.00
N ALA A 257 18.89 -4.85 -7.44
CA ALA A 257 18.65 -4.83 -6.01
C ALA A 257 17.87 -6.06 -5.57
N THR A 258 18.06 -6.48 -4.33
CA THR A 258 17.26 -7.50 -3.67
C THR A 258 16.49 -6.91 -2.52
N ASN A 259 15.22 -7.30 -2.36
CA ASN A 259 14.38 -6.91 -1.23
C ASN A 259 13.40 -8.04 -0.91
N ILE A 260 13.90 -9.07 -0.24
CA ILE A 260 13.14 -10.26 0.13
C ILE A 260 12.52 -10.01 1.51
N PRO A 261 11.18 -10.05 1.65
CA PRO A 261 10.53 -9.85 2.94
C PRO A 261 10.74 -11.04 3.86
N PRO A 262 10.78 -10.83 5.19
CA PRO A 262 10.82 -11.90 6.17
C PRO A 262 9.47 -12.64 6.25
N HIS A 263 9.54 -13.95 6.64
CA HIS A 263 8.37 -14.82 6.76
C HIS A 263 8.34 -15.55 8.10
N ASN A 264 7.20 -16.10 8.45
CA ASN A 264 7.06 -16.92 9.66
C ASN A 264 7.81 -18.23 9.52
N LEU A 265 8.67 -18.55 10.50
CA LEU A 265 9.49 -19.76 10.49
C LEU A 265 8.62 -21.04 10.39
N GLY A 266 7.55 -21.14 11.18
CA GLY A 266 6.69 -22.30 11.20
C GLY A 266 5.97 -22.52 9.86
N GLU A 267 5.44 -21.45 9.28
CA GLU A 267 4.77 -21.47 7.98
C GLU A 267 5.73 -21.79 6.83
N THR A 268 6.94 -21.25 6.86
CA THR A 268 7.97 -21.54 5.85
C THR A 268 8.40 -23.00 5.92
N ILE A 269 8.54 -23.58 7.11
CA ILE A 269 8.84 -25.00 7.29
C ILE A 269 7.68 -25.86 6.76
N ASP A 270 6.44 -25.51 7.06
CA ASP A 270 5.28 -26.26 6.55
C ASP A 270 5.23 -26.23 5.02
N ALA A 271 5.44 -25.08 4.39
CA ALA A 271 5.52 -24.95 2.93
C ALA A 271 6.68 -25.81 2.34
N THR A 272 7.84 -25.82 3.01
CA THR A 272 8.97 -26.68 2.61
C THR A 272 8.61 -28.16 2.70
N CYS A 273 7.93 -28.58 3.76
CA CYS A 273 7.47 -29.95 3.92
C CYS A 273 6.45 -30.35 2.84
N MET A 274 5.51 -29.45 2.51
CA MET A 274 4.53 -29.69 1.43
C MET A 274 5.23 -29.88 0.08
N MET A 275 6.26 -29.09 -0.21
CA MET A 275 7.03 -29.22 -1.44
C MET A 275 7.89 -30.49 -1.48
N LEU A 276 8.41 -30.96 -0.34
CA LEU A 276 9.10 -32.25 -0.24
C LEU A 276 8.15 -33.44 -0.55
N ASP A 277 6.85 -33.32 -0.18
CA ASP A 277 5.81 -34.32 -0.47
C ASP A 277 5.38 -34.30 -1.93
N ASN A 278 5.23 -33.08 -2.50
CA ASN A 278 4.77 -32.87 -3.87
C ASN A 278 5.63 -31.82 -4.55
N PRO A 279 6.66 -32.20 -5.33
CA PRO A 279 7.50 -31.27 -6.08
C PRO A 279 6.75 -30.43 -7.13
N ASP A 280 5.61 -30.92 -7.62
CA ASP A 280 4.77 -30.24 -8.62
C ASP A 280 3.72 -29.33 -8.02
N ILE A 281 3.75 -29.12 -6.69
CA ILE A 281 2.82 -28.26 -5.97
C ILE A 281 2.73 -26.84 -6.59
N THR A 282 1.54 -26.28 -6.68
CA THR A 282 1.32 -24.93 -7.21
C THR A 282 1.62 -23.87 -6.16
N THR A 283 1.87 -22.63 -6.61
CA THR A 283 2.07 -21.48 -5.70
C THR A 283 0.85 -21.23 -4.82
N GLU A 284 -0.35 -21.37 -5.37
CA GLU A 284 -1.61 -21.20 -4.61
C GLU A 284 -1.74 -22.23 -3.48
N GLU A 285 -1.38 -23.48 -3.74
CA GLU A 285 -1.36 -24.53 -2.72
C GLU A 285 -0.30 -24.25 -1.64
N LEU A 286 0.90 -23.81 -2.01
CA LEU A 286 1.94 -23.38 -1.07
C LEU A 286 1.47 -22.21 -0.19
N MET A 287 0.67 -21.29 -0.73
CA MET A 287 0.08 -20.17 0.01
C MET A 287 -0.94 -20.60 1.06
N THR A 288 -1.39 -21.83 1.08
CA THR A 288 -2.21 -22.35 2.18
C THR A 288 -1.40 -22.51 3.46
N ALA A 289 -0.11 -22.85 3.35
CA ALA A 289 0.82 -22.96 4.46
C ALA A 289 1.57 -21.63 4.72
N LEU A 290 1.98 -20.92 3.65
CA LEU A 290 2.72 -19.67 3.71
C LEU A 290 1.92 -18.55 3.03
N PRO A 291 0.89 -17.99 3.70
CA PRO A 291 -0.06 -17.06 3.08
C PRO A 291 0.52 -15.69 2.75
N GLY A 292 1.70 -15.35 3.23
CA GLY A 292 2.37 -14.08 2.97
C GLY A 292 3.52 -13.77 3.93
N PRO A 293 4.24 -12.67 3.71
CA PRO A 293 5.30 -12.20 4.60
C PRO A 293 4.84 -12.00 6.05
N ASP A 294 5.78 -12.08 6.99
CA ASP A 294 5.56 -11.91 8.42
C ASP A 294 6.64 -11.00 9.02
N PHE A 295 6.36 -9.70 9.04
CA PHE A 295 7.31 -8.69 9.49
C PHE A 295 7.55 -8.73 10.99
N PRO A 296 8.79 -8.51 11.47
CA PRO A 296 9.12 -8.49 12.90
C PRO A 296 8.31 -7.47 13.71
N THR A 297 7.95 -6.34 13.10
CA THR A 297 7.19 -5.24 13.71
C THR A 297 5.67 -5.39 13.61
N GLY A 298 5.17 -6.49 12.99
CA GLY A 298 3.74 -6.71 12.79
C GLY A 298 3.16 -5.89 11.64
N GLY A 299 2.06 -5.20 11.89
CA GLY A 299 1.32 -4.44 10.90
C GLY A 299 0.33 -5.27 10.08
N ILE A 300 -0.26 -4.67 9.06
CA ILE A 300 -1.31 -5.26 8.22
C ILE A 300 -0.90 -5.15 6.75
N ILE A 301 -0.80 -6.27 6.05
CA ILE A 301 -0.62 -6.28 4.59
C ILE A 301 -2.01 -6.18 3.94
N MET A 302 -2.16 -5.22 3.02
CA MET A 302 -3.41 -4.94 2.33
C MET A 302 -3.45 -5.64 0.98
N GLY A 303 -4.44 -6.53 0.81
CA GLY A 303 -4.64 -7.29 -0.42
C GLY A 303 -3.71 -8.47 -0.63
N LYS A 304 -4.15 -9.45 -1.42
CA LYS A 304 -3.42 -10.67 -1.70
C LYS A 304 -2.67 -10.67 -3.04
N LYS A 305 -3.07 -9.79 -3.98
CA LYS A 305 -2.52 -9.77 -5.34
C LYS A 305 -1.01 -9.56 -5.34
N GLY A 306 -0.51 -8.54 -4.63
CA GLY A 306 0.93 -8.27 -4.59
C GLY A 306 1.76 -9.39 -3.97
N ILE A 307 1.17 -10.20 -3.05
CA ILE A 307 1.82 -11.39 -2.49
C ILE A 307 1.89 -12.48 -3.56
N LEU A 308 0.79 -12.73 -4.27
CA LEU A 308 0.73 -13.73 -5.34
C LEU A 308 1.72 -13.38 -6.46
N ASP A 309 1.70 -12.14 -6.94
CA ASP A 309 2.64 -11.65 -7.96
C ASP A 309 4.10 -11.88 -7.53
N ALA A 310 4.42 -11.55 -6.26
CA ALA A 310 5.78 -11.77 -5.71
C ALA A 310 6.16 -13.25 -5.66
N TYR A 311 5.24 -14.13 -5.27
CA TYR A 311 5.53 -15.56 -5.12
C TYR A 311 5.61 -16.30 -6.47
N GLU A 312 4.88 -15.84 -7.48
CA GLU A 312 4.92 -16.41 -8.82
C GLU A 312 6.10 -15.90 -9.66
N THR A 313 6.31 -14.58 -9.64
CA THR A 313 7.27 -13.93 -10.56
C THR A 313 8.56 -13.48 -9.89
N GLY A 314 8.67 -13.57 -8.56
CA GLY A 314 9.77 -13.00 -7.79
C GLY A 314 9.69 -11.47 -7.65
N ARG A 315 8.67 -10.81 -8.19
CA ARG A 315 8.46 -9.36 -8.09
C ARG A 315 7.03 -9.04 -7.68
N GLY A 316 6.86 -8.10 -6.76
CA GLY A 316 5.54 -7.69 -6.30
C GLY A 316 5.58 -6.40 -5.51
N SER A 317 4.42 -5.78 -5.31
CA SER A 317 4.27 -4.59 -4.48
C SER A 317 3.24 -4.85 -3.39
N LEU A 318 3.66 -4.68 -2.14
CA LEU A 318 2.83 -4.87 -0.96
C LEU A 318 2.52 -3.51 -0.35
N THR A 319 1.28 -3.28 0.04
CA THR A 319 0.91 -2.14 0.88
C THR A 319 0.85 -2.60 2.32
N VAL A 320 1.71 -2.03 3.16
CA VAL A 320 1.78 -2.35 4.60
C VAL A 320 1.25 -1.17 5.41
N ARG A 321 0.26 -1.43 6.25
CA ARG A 321 -0.34 -0.45 7.16
C ARG A 321 0.04 -0.72 8.61
N ALA A 322 0.16 0.36 9.37
CA ALA A 322 0.18 0.33 10.83
C ALA A 322 -1.11 -0.27 11.38
N LYS A 323 -1.02 -0.96 12.49
CA LYS A 323 -2.19 -1.42 13.22
C LYS A 323 -2.68 -0.29 14.13
N CYS A 324 -3.86 0.22 13.81
CA CYS A 324 -4.48 1.33 14.52
C CYS A 324 -5.82 0.90 15.08
N THR A 325 -6.12 1.31 16.31
CA THR A 325 -7.43 1.16 16.95
C THR A 325 -8.02 2.53 17.28
N ILE A 326 -9.33 2.66 17.15
CA ILE A 326 -10.04 3.88 17.52
C ILE A 326 -10.66 3.64 18.89
N GLU A 327 -10.34 4.50 19.85
CA GLU A 327 -10.84 4.44 21.21
C GLU A 327 -11.70 5.67 21.50
N ASP A 328 -12.93 5.44 21.98
CA ASP A 328 -13.80 6.51 22.44
C ASP A 328 -13.45 6.90 23.88
N ARG A 329 -13.27 8.19 24.09
CA ARG A 329 -12.95 8.76 25.40
C ARG A 329 -14.16 9.51 25.97
N LYS A 330 -14.08 9.80 27.27
CA LYS A 330 -15.10 10.61 27.95
C LYS A 330 -15.30 11.95 27.24
N ASN A 331 -16.54 12.45 27.21
CA ASN A 331 -16.95 13.74 26.60
C ASN A 331 -16.99 13.76 25.05
N GLY A 332 -17.25 12.62 24.38
CA GLY A 332 -17.39 12.57 22.91
C GLY A 332 -16.11 12.89 22.13
N LYS A 333 -14.95 12.69 22.75
CA LYS A 333 -13.65 12.73 22.11
C LYS A 333 -13.22 11.30 21.77
N SER A 334 -12.48 11.14 20.70
CA SER A 334 -11.89 9.85 20.30
C SER A 334 -10.38 10.01 20.18
N SER A 335 -9.66 8.92 20.33
CA SER A 335 -8.23 8.83 20.10
C SER A 335 -7.93 7.70 19.13
N ILE A 336 -6.90 7.87 18.29
CA ILE A 336 -6.36 6.81 17.46
C ILE A 336 -5.11 6.31 18.14
N VAL A 337 -5.07 5.01 18.48
CA VAL A 337 -3.94 4.34 19.11
C VAL A 337 -3.24 3.48 18.05
N VAL A 338 -1.96 3.73 17.83
CA VAL A 338 -1.10 2.98 16.90
C VAL A 338 -0.28 2.01 17.73
N SER A 339 -0.57 0.71 17.65
CA SER A 339 0.10 -0.36 18.40
C SER A 339 1.23 -1.05 17.62
N GLU A 340 1.19 -1.01 16.28
CA GLU A 340 2.21 -1.59 15.41
C GLU A 340 2.50 -0.65 14.24
N ILE A 341 3.76 -0.47 13.87
CA ILE A 341 4.20 0.35 12.73
C ILE A 341 4.73 -0.53 11.60
N PRO A 342 4.66 -0.09 10.34
CA PRO A 342 5.20 -0.85 9.21
C PRO A 342 6.70 -1.13 9.38
N TYR A 343 7.14 -2.25 8.80
CA TYR A 343 8.54 -2.67 8.84
C TYR A 343 9.47 -1.63 8.24
N GLN A 344 10.63 -1.42 8.85
CA GLN A 344 11.66 -0.42 8.49
C GLN A 344 11.25 1.04 8.67
N VAL A 345 10.08 1.33 9.23
CA VAL A 345 9.69 2.70 9.58
C VAL A 345 10.35 3.13 10.89
N ASN A 346 10.97 4.30 10.87
CA ASN A 346 11.54 4.93 12.06
C ASN A 346 10.43 5.66 12.84
N ARG A 347 10.20 5.26 14.10
CA ARG A 347 9.13 5.80 14.94
C ARG A 347 9.32 7.31 15.23
N LYS A 348 10.52 7.75 15.53
CA LYS A 348 10.82 9.15 15.82
C LYS A 348 10.55 10.06 14.63
N ARG A 349 11.02 9.68 13.43
CA ARG A 349 10.71 10.42 12.20
C ARG A 349 9.22 10.45 11.88
N LEU A 350 8.50 9.37 12.19
CA LEU A 350 7.03 9.32 12.05
C LEU A 350 6.36 10.35 12.98
N LEU A 351 6.77 10.43 14.25
CA LEU A 351 6.26 11.41 15.22
C LEU A 351 6.59 12.85 14.80
N GLU A 352 7.80 13.11 14.35
CA GLU A 352 8.22 14.41 13.81
C GLU A 352 7.33 14.82 12.63
N LYS A 353 7.09 13.90 11.69
CA LYS A 353 6.21 14.14 10.52
C LYS A 353 4.76 14.41 10.91
N LEU A 354 4.23 13.69 11.89
CA LEU A 354 2.90 13.94 12.46
C LEU A 354 2.82 15.36 13.05
N GLY A 355 3.83 15.77 13.82
CA GLY A 355 3.93 17.11 14.39
C GLY A 355 4.00 18.22 13.32
N GLU A 356 4.70 18.01 12.21
CA GLU A 356 4.73 18.92 11.06
C GLU A 356 3.34 19.10 10.44
N LEU A 357 2.64 17.99 10.14
CA LEU A 357 1.32 18.03 9.52
C LEU A 357 0.28 18.76 10.38
N VAL A 358 0.39 18.68 11.72
CA VAL A 358 -0.45 19.43 12.64
C VAL A 358 -0.10 20.93 12.63
N ARG A 359 1.20 21.28 12.66
CA ARG A 359 1.66 22.67 12.57
C ARG A 359 1.24 23.34 11.25
N ASP A 360 1.37 22.61 10.14
CA ASP A 360 0.98 23.05 8.78
C ASP A 360 -0.54 23.10 8.58
N LYS A 361 -1.32 22.76 9.60
CA LYS A 361 -2.80 22.69 9.54
C LYS A 361 -3.35 21.74 8.46
N LYS A 362 -2.56 20.74 8.03
CA LYS A 362 -3.01 19.69 7.13
C LYS A 362 -3.87 18.65 7.84
N LEU A 363 -3.67 18.50 9.16
CA LEU A 363 -4.45 17.65 10.08
C LEU A 363 -4.97 18.50 11.26
N PRO A 364 -5.86 19.47 11.00
CA PRO A 364 -6.37 20.38 12.03
C PRO A 364 -7.26 19.69 13.06
N GLU A 365 -7.72 18.47 12.79
CA GLU A 365 -8.58 17.63 13.63
C GLU A 365 -7.85 17.04 14.84
N ILE A 366 -6.51 16.98 14.81
CA ILE A 366 -5.69 16.46 15.89
C ILE A 366 -5.55 17.52 16.99
N SER A 367 -5.74 17.12 18.24
CA SER A 367 -5.56 17.99 19.41
C SER A 367 -4.22 17.79 20.08
N ASN A 368 -3.75 16.54 20.19
CA ASN A 368 -2.47 16.21 20.81
C ASN A 368 -1.93 14.86 20.29
N ILE A 369 -0.64 14.64 20.46
CA ILE A 369 0.03 13.38 20.15
C ILE A 369 0.88 13.01 21.36
N HIS A 370 0.64 11.82 21.89
CA HIS A 370 1.39 11.25 23.02
C HIS A 370 2.17 10.04 22.55
N ASP A 371 3.45 9.99 22.91
CA ASP A 371 4.25 8.79 22.84
C ASP A 371 4.13 8.05 24.17
N ALA A 372 3.36 6.98 24.20
CA ALA A 372 3.11 6.14 25.37
C ALA A 372 3.82 4.78 25.27
N ALA A 373 4.81 4.67 24.36
CA ALA A 373 5.58 3.44 24.19
C ALA A 373 6.33 3.06 25.48
N ASP A 374 6.25 1.79 25.81
CA ASP A 374 6.96 1.20 26.95
C ASP A 374 7.73 -0.06 26.53
N ARG A 375 8.26 -0.79 27.53
CA ARG A 375 8.96 -2.07 27.29
C ARG A 375 8.06 -3.18 26.71
N HIS A 376 6.74 -2.99 26.67
CA HIS A 376 5.77 -3.99 26.20
C HIS A 376 5.33 -3.75 24.75
N GLY A 377 5.54 -2.54 24.23
CA GLY A 377 5.15 -2.26 22.84
C GLY A 377 5.25 -0.79 22.45
N ILE A 378 4.79 -0.56 21.20
CA ILE A 378 4.65 0.77 20.62
C ILE A 378 3.23 1.21 20.87
N ASP A 379 3.03 2.34 21.55
CA ASP A 379 1.74 3.00 21.68
C ASP A 379 1.90 4.48 21.35
N ILE A 380 1.51 4.86 20.13
CA ILE A 380 1.39 6.26 19.74
C ILE A 380 -0.09 6.62 19.84
N VAL A 381 -0.44 7.50 20.76
CA VAL A 381 -1.81 7.95 21.00
C VAL A 381 -2.03 9.31 20.35
N ILE A 382 -2.93 9.37 19.37
CA ILE A 382 -3.29 10.58 18.64
C ILE A 382 -4.69 11.02 19.10
N ASP A 383 -4.76 12.05 19.94
CA ASP A 383 -6.01 12.59 20.46
C ASP A 383 -6.69 13.50 19.43
N LEU A 384 -7.96 13.28 19.20
CA LEU A 384 -8.75 14.05 18.26
C LEU A 384 -9.53 15.17 18.96
N LYS A 385 -9.84 16.24 18.23
CA LYS A 385 -10.72 17.29 18.68
C LYS A 385 -12.17 16.80 18.74
N GLN A 386 -12.97 17.46 19.51
CA GLN A 386 -14.42 17.18 19.58
C GLN A 386 -15.05 17.32 18.19
N ASN A 387 -15.93 16.38 17.83
CA ASN A 387 -16.59 16.27 16.52
C ASN A 387 -15.68 15.94 15.32
N ALA A 388 -14.42 15.59 15.53
CA ALA A 388 -13.60 15.00 14.46
C ALA A 388 -14.12 13.59 14.13
N LEU A 389 -14.12 13.22 12.85
CA LEU A 389 -14.46 11.87 12.39
C LEU A 389 -13.20 11.01 12.39
N PRO A 390 -13.06 10.04 13.34
CA PRO A 390 -11.79 9.32 13.51
C PRO A 390 -11.35 8.56 12.25
N GLN A 391 -12.29 7.97 11.50
CA GLN A 391 -11.98 7.21 10.30
C GLN A 391 -11.40 8.09 9.20
N VAL A 392 -11.93 9.30 9.01
CA VAL A 392 -11.43 10.27 8.03
C VAL A 392 -10.02 10.73 8.40
N VAL A 393 -9.77 10.98 9.69
CA VAL A 393 -8.43 11.35 10.16
C VAL A 393 -7.45 10.20 9.97
N LEU A 394 -7.84 8.97 10.27
CA LEU A 394 -7.03 7.78 10.08
C LEU A 394 -6.66 7.59 8.59
N ASN A 395 -7.60 7.77 7.68
CA ASN A 395 -7.34 7.70 6.24
C ASN A 395 -6.36 8.80 5.79
N LYS A 396 -6.51 10.04 6.29
CA LYS A 396 -5.54 11.12 6.06
C LYS A 396 -4.15 10.77 6.59
N LEU A 397 -4.07 10.16 7.76
CA LEU A 397 -2.81 9.70 8.36
C LEU A 397 -2.13 8.65 7.47
N TYR A 398 -2.86 7.65 6.98
CA TYR A 398 -2.32 6.66 6.03
C TYR A 398 -1.81 7.29 4.73
N LYS A 399 -2.48 8.32 4.21
CA LYS A 399 -2.09 8.97 2.96
C LYS A 399 -0.87 9.90 3.11
N HIS A 400 -0.72 10.57 4.24
CA HIS A 400 0.27 11.64 4.41
C HIS A 400 1.46 11.25 5.28
N THR A 401 1.48 10.04 5.85
CA THR A 401 2.53 9.58 6.76
C THR A 401 2.98 8.17 6.45
N GLN A 402 4.06 7.73 7.09
CA GLN A 402 4.57 6.36 6.99
C GLN A 402 3.76 5.34 7.82
N LEU A 403 2.55 5.69 8.30
CA LEU A 403 1.59 4.70 8.82
C LEU A 403 1.07 3.76 7.72
N GLN A 404 1.23 4.11 6.46
CA GLN A 404 1.11 3.23 5.31
C GLN A 404 2.33 3.40 4.41
N VAL A 405 2.97 2.29 4.05
CA VAL A 405 4.13 2.28 3.15
C VAL A 405 3.97 1.21 2.07
N GLY A 406 4.54 1.46 0.91
CA GLY A 406 4.73 0.45 -0.11
C GLY A 406 6.00 -0.36 0.16
N PHE A 407 5.94 -1.68 0.07
CA PHE A 407 7.10 -2.58 0.14
C PHE A 407 7.24 -3.29 -1.21
N GLY A 408 8.21 -2.86 -2.00
CA GLY A 408 8.53 -3.50 -3.28
C GLY A 408 9.29 -4.80 -3.04
N VAL A 409 8.72 -5.93 -3.41
CA VAL A 409 9.35 -7.24 -3.29
C VAL A 409 10.19 -7.51 -4.53
N ILE A 410 11.47 -7.86 -4.32
CA ILE A 410 12.40 -8.31 -5.36
C ILE A 410 13.13 -9.51 -4.79
N MET A 411 12.75 -10.71 -5.22
CA MET A 411 13.27 -11.97 -4.72
C MET A 411 14.52 -12.38 -5.51
N LEU A 412 15.55 -11.52 -5.50
CA LEU A 412 16.82 -11.73 -6.17
C LEU A 412 17.83 -12.38 -5.21
N ALA A 413 18.42 -13.50 -5.59
CA ALA A 413 19.45 -14.21 -4.85
C ALA A 413 20.49 -14.81 -5.77
N LEU A 414 21.63 -15.22 -5.22
CA LEU A 414 22.67 -15.94 -5.94
C LEU A 414 22.34 -17.42 -5.98
N VAL A 415 22.33 -17.99 -7.18
CA VAL A 415 22.27 -19.43 -7.46
C VAL A 415 23.56 -19.80 -8.14
N ASP A 416 24.42 -20.54 -7.46
CA ASP A 416 25.76 -20.92 -7.95
C ASP A 416 26.57 -19.72 -8.45
N GLY A 417 26.55 -18.61 -7.67
CA GLY A 417 27.26 -17.38 -8.00
C GLY A 417 26.55 -16.47 -9.02
N VAL A 418 25.46 -16.91 -9.64
CA VAL A 418 24.71 -16.14 -10.65
C VAL A 418 23.48 -15.50 -10.02
N PRO A 419 23.29 -14.17 -10.16
CA PRO A 419 22.10 -13.49 -9.65
C PRO A 419 20.86 -13.86 -10.46
N ARG A 420 19.80 -14.34 -9.79
CA ARG A 420 18.51 -14.71 -10.39
C ARG A 420 17.36 -14.18 -9.57
N VAL A 421 16.33 -13.69 -10.25
CA VAL A 421 15.04 -13.41 -9.62
C VAL A 421 14.27 -14.72 -9.56
N LEU A 422 13.87 -15.14 -8.38
CA LEU A 422 13.34 -16.46 -8.12
C LEU A 422 11.89 -16.35 -7.62
N SER A 423 11.04 -17.27 -8.05
CA SER A 423 9.73 -17.52 -7.45
C SER A 423 9.88 -18.16 -6.06
N LEU A 424 8.79 -18.18 -5.27
CA LEU A 424 8.75 -18.87 -3.99
C LEU A 424 9.12 -20.35 -4.16
N LYS A 425 8.56 -21.00 -5.16
CA LYS A 425 8.80 -22.42 -5.47
C LYS A 425 10.28 -22.67 -5.77
N GLU A 426 10.91 -21.83 -6.58
CA GLU A 426 12.34 -21.97 -6.90
C GLU A 426 13.22 -21.76 -5.66
N MET A 427 12.92 -20.79 -4.79
CA MET A 427 13.69 -20.59 -3.54
C MET A 427 13.62 -21.82 -2.63
N LEU A 428 12.44 -22.39 -2.47
CA LEU A 428 12.26 -23.60 -1.68
C LEU A 428 12.95 -24.81 -2.33
N PHE A 429 12.93 -24.89 -3.67
CA PHE A 429 13.60 -25.94 -4.43
C PHE A 429 15.12 -25.95 -4.19
N TYR A 430 15.78 -24.80 -4.38
CA TYR A 430 17.23 -24.70 -4.15
C TYR A 430 17.62 -24.94 -2.71
N TYR A 431 16.78 -24.50 -1.77
CA TYR A 431 16.99 -24.82 -0.35
C TYR A 431 16.87 -26.34 -0.08
N ILE A 432 15.88 -27.01 -0.63
CA ILE A 432 15.70 -28.47 -0.47
C ILE A 432 16.86 -29.24 -1.07
N GLU A 433 17.30 -28.88 -2.26
CA GLU A 433 18.45 -29.52 -2.90
C GLU A 433 19.74 -29.34 -2.07
N HIS A 434 19.95 -28.15 -1.52
CA HIS A 434 21.05 -27.92 -0.58
C HIS A 434 20.94 -28.80 0.68
N GLN A 435 19.76 -28.95 1.25
CA GLN A 435 19.57 -29.82 2.42
C GLN A 435 19.81 -31.29 2.09
N LYS A 436 19.41 -31.76 0.92
CA LYS A 436 19.75 -33.12 0.46
C LYS A 436 21.28 -33.34 0.41
N GLU A 437 21.99 -32.42 -0.21
CA GLU A 437 23.46 -32.47 -0.29
C GLU A 437 24.11 -32.45 1.09
N VAL A 438 23.70 -31.57 1.99
CA VAL A 438 24.21 -31.46 3.36
C VAL A 438 24.04 -32.77 4.13
N ILE A 439 22.86 -33.38 4.06
CA ILE A 439 22.58 -34.64 4.76
C ILE A 439 23.33 -35.81 4.13
N GLU A 440 23.43 -35.87 2.80
CA GLU A 440 24.24 -36.90 2.14
C GLU A 440 25.73 -36.79 2.54
N ARG A 441 26.31 -35.60 2.49
CA ARG A 441 27.72 -35.37 2.86
C ARG A 441 27.94 -35.70 4.35
N ARG A 442 27.05 -35.24 5.23
CA ARG A 442 27.09 -35.60 6.65
C ARG A 442 27.03 -37.11 6.85
N THR A 443 26.11 -37.79 6.17
CA THR A 443 25.94 -39.23 6.29
C THR A 443 27.15 -40.00 5.77
N ARG A 444 27.76 -39.58 4.67
CA ARG A 444 29.01 -40.13 4.15
C ARG A 444 30.17 -39.95 5.14
N PHE A 445 30.29 -38.79 5.76
CA PHE A 445 31.29 -38.52 6.78
C PHE A 445 31.09 -39.41 8.02
N GLU A 446 29.86 -39.49 8.53
CA GLU A 446 29.55 -40.32 9.68
C GLU A 446 29.71 -41.81 9.37
N LEU A 447 29.33 -42.28 8.16
CA LEU A 447 29.56 -43.61 7.67
C LEU A 447 31.04 -43.97 7.66
N LYS A 448 31.87 -43.14 7.03
CA LYS A 448 33.33 -43.33 6.98
C LYS A 448 33.94 -43.43 8.37
N LYS A 449 33.55 -42.54 9.28
CA LYS A 449 34.00 -42.53 10.66
C LYS A 449 33.56 -43.77 11.44
N ALA A 450 32.34 -44.23 11.21
CA ALA A 450 31.81 -45.46 11.83
C ALA A 450 32.49 -46.69 11.26
N GLU A 451 32.73 -46.80 9.93
CA GLU A 451 33.46 -47.89 9.31
C GLU A 451 34.91 -47.95 9.77
N GLU A 452 35.59 -46.83 9.86
CA GLU A 452 36.98 -46.75 10.37
C GLU A 452 37.03 -47.19 11.84
N ARG A 453 36.07 -46.82 12.68
CA ARG A 453 35.99 -47.25 14.07
C ARG A 453 35.66 -48.72 14.20
N ALA A 454 34.67 -49.22 13.44
CA ALA A 454 34.30 -50.62 13.42
C ALA A 454 35.49 -51.51 12.99
N HIS A 455 36.21 -51.09 11.95
CA HIS A 455 37.44 -51.75 11.48
C HIS A 455 38.50 -51.90 12.57
N ILE A 456 38.69 -50.86 13.41
CA ILE A 456 39.62 -50.96 14.56
C ILE A 456 39.13 -51.95 15.62
N LEU A 457 37.80 -51.90 15.93
CA LEU A 457 37.17 -52.80 16.91
C LEU A 457 37.20 -54.27 16.46
N ASP A 458 36.99 -54.54 15.15
CA ASP A 458 37.14 -55.88 14.59
C ASP A 458 38.57 -56.39 14.81
N GLY A 459 39.61 -55.54 14.66
CA GLY A 459 40.99 -55.91 14.99
C GLY A 459 41.21 -56.20 16.48
N TYR A 460 40.53 -55.43 17.36
CA TYR A 460 40.58 -55.68 18.79
C TYR A 460 39.99 -57.04 19.20
N ILE A 461 38.87 -57.44 18.57
CA ILE A 461 38.22 -58.71 18.84
C ILE A 461 39.17 -59.86 18.42
N ILE A 462 39.74 -59.76 17.24
CA ILE A 462 40.73 -60.80 16.74
C ILE A 462 41.89 -60.86 17.74
N ALA A 463 42.39 -59.72 18.21
CA ALA A 463 43.51 -59.74 19.17
C ALA A 463 43.11 -60.31 20.56
N LEU A 464 41.87 -60.01 21.06
CA LEU A 464 41.35 -60.54 22.30
C LEU A 464 41.06 -62.05 22.25
N ASP A 465 40.58 -62.55 21.12
CA ASP A 465 40.40 -63.97 20.89
C ASP A 465 41.69 -64.74 20.89
N ASN A 466 42.81 -64.07 20.52
CA ASN A 466 44.14 -64.69 20.43
C ASN A 466 45.16 -64.04 21.35
N ILE A 467 44.77 -63.61 22.56
CA ILE A 467 45.50 -62.67 23.41
C ILE A 467 46.90 -63.21 23.76
N ASP A 468 47.04 -64.48 24.09
CA ASP A 468 48.29 -65.10 24.49
C ASP A 468 49.31 -65.00 23.31
N GLU A 469 48.85 -65.28 22.12
CA GLU A 469 49.73 -65.31 20.93
C GLU A 469 50.11 -63.84 20.53
N VAL A 470 49.18 -62.92 20.67
CA VAL A 470 49.41 -61.43 20.43
C VAL A 470 50.47 -60.93 21.42
N ILE A 471 50.30 -61.21 22.73
CA ILE A 471 51.29 -60.86 23.73
C ILE A 471 52.65 -61.49 23.45
N HIS A 472 52.70 -62.78 23.04
CA HIS A 472 53.96 -63.46 22.72
C HIS A 472 54.68 -62.79 21.55
N ILE A 473 53.97 -62.46 20.47
CA ILE A 473 54.52 -61.74 19.30
C ILE A 473 55.05 -60.36 19.71
N ILE A 474 54.30 -59.56 20.45
CA ILE A 474 54.71 -58.23 20.91
C ILE A 474 55.99 -58.33 21.75
N ARG A 475 56.00 -59.23 22.74
CA ARG A 475 57.16 -59.42 23.65
C ARG A 475 58.43 -59.99 22.94
N SER A 476 58.28 -60.76 21.86
CA SER A 476 59.39 -61.35 21.13
C SER A 476 59.93 -60.46 20.02
N SER A 477 59.29 -59.33 19.70
CA SER A 477 59.71 -58.37 18.69
C SER A 477 60.60 -57.28 19.33
N GLN A 478 61.59 -56.82 18.58
CA GLN A 478 62.55 -55.82 19.05
C GLN A 478 62.08 -54.39 18.83
N THR A 479 61.15 -54.18 17.86
CA THR A 479 60.57 -52.89 17.50
C THR A 479 59.11 -53.02 17.22
N ASP A 480 58.34 -51.89 17.41
CA ASP A 480 56.91 -51.80 17.13
C ASP A 480 56.60 -52.15 15.65
N LYS A 481 57.47 -51.75 14.72
CA LYS A 481 57.34 -52.08 13.28
C LYS A 481 57.43 -53.58 13.03
N GLU A 482 58.36 -54.29 13.72
CA GLU A 482 58.48 -55.74 13.61
C GLU A 482 57.24 -56.43 14.19
N ALA A 483 56.84 -56.03 15.37
CA ALA A 483 55.63 -56.54 16.02
C ALA A 483 54.42 -56.36 15.11
N GLY A 484 54.20 -55.13 14.55
CA GLY A 484 53.13 -54.81 13.60
C GLY A 484 53.16 -55.69 12.33
N ALA A 485 54.35 -55.88 11.71
CA ALA A 485 54.49 -56.77 10.51
C ALA A 485 54.10 -58.21 10.84
N ARG A 486 54.55 -58.73 11.96
CA ARG A 486 54.24 -60.11 12.37
C ARG A 486 52.76 -60.34 12.73
N LEU A 487 52.11 -59.33 13.38
CA LEU A 487 50.68 -59.32 13.66
C LEU A 487 49.88 -59.34 12.38
N THR A 488 50.32 -58.53 11.36
CA THR A 488 49.68 -58.43 10.07
C THR A 488 49.79 -59.77 9.32
N GLU A 489 50.93 -60.34 9.26
CA GLU A 489 51.18 -61.60 8.55
C GLU A 489 50.42 -62.78 9.22
N ARG A 490 50.36 -62.80 10.54
CA ARG A 490 49.72 -63.88 11.31
C ARG A 490 48.20 -63.88 11.33
N PHE A 491 47.60 -62.69 11.54
CA PHE A 491 46.13 -62.57 11.73
C PHE A 491 45.41 -61.84 10.57
N GLY A 492 46.13 -61.50 9.48
CA GLY A 492 45.56 -60.73 8.36
C GLY A 492 45.11 -59.33 8.70
N LEU A 493 45.67 -58.73 9.75
CA LEU A 493 45.30 -57.41 10.24
C LEU A 493 45.81 -56.25 9.34
N SER A 494 45.06 -55.22 9.17
CA SER A 494 45.53 -54.03 8.49
C SER A 494 46.50 -53.22 9.37
N LYS A 495 47.34 -52.36 8.76
CA LYS A 495 48.26 -51.51 9.47
C LYS A 495 47.53 -50.65 10.54
N LYS A 496 46.33 -50.06 10.21
CA LYS A 496 45.56 -49.30 11.20
C LYS A 496 45.10 -50.17 12.41
N GLN A 497 44.81 -51.44 12.19
CA GLN A 497 44.44 -52.36 13.27
C GLN A 497 45.64 -52.71 14.13
N THR A 498 46.78 -53.05 13.52
CA THR A 498 48.00 -53.37 14.27
C THR A 498 48.53 -52.21 15.08
N ASP A 499 48.54 -50.98 14.51
CA ASP A 499 48.93 -49.76 15.23
C ASP A 499 48.03 -49.55 16.45
N ALA A 500 46.68 -49.69 16.29
CA ALA A 500 45.73 -49.58 17.37
C ALA A 500 45.91 -50.66 18.47
N ILE A 501 46.23 -51.91 18.08
CA ILE A 501 46.50 -53.00 18.99
C ILE A 501 47.77 -52.74 19.81
N LEU A 502 48.82 -52.25 19.19
CA LEU A 502 50.06 -51.87 19.88
C LEU A 502 49.92 -50.70 20.87
N GLU A 503 49.04 -49.81 20.59
CA GLU A 503 48.63 -48.67 21.49
C GLU A 503 47.63 -49.06 22.56
N MET A 504 47.13 -50.33 22.55
CA MET A 504 46.05 -50.77 23.46
C MET A 504 46.55 -50.85 24.91
N ARG A 505 45.79 -50.19 25.79
CA ARG A 505 46.11 -50.22 27.23
C ARG A 505 45.72 -51.57 27.82
N LEU A 506 46.58 -52.15 28.70
CA LEU A 506 46.36 -53.41 29.38
C LEU A 506 45.02 -53.56 30.10
N ARG A 507 44.40 -52.41 30.55
CA ARG A 507 43.06 -52.39 31.13
C ARG A 507 41.98 -52.90 30.19
N ARG A 508 42.13 -52.78 28.86
CA ARG A 508 41.15 -53.24 27.87
C ARG A 508 41.11 -54.74 27.67
N LEU A 509 42.04 -55.50 28.29
CA LEU A 509 42.13 -56.96 28.23
C LEU A 509 41.20 -57.70 29.20
N THR A 510 40.40 -56.98 29.99
CA THR A 510 39.45 -57.55 30.95
C THR A 510 38.18 -58.03 30.24
N GLY A 511 37.53 -59.11 30.75
CA GLY A 511 36.31 -59.65 30.18
C GLY A 511 35.16 -58.63 30.04
N LEU A 512 35.01 -57.77 31.08
CA LEU A 512 34.02 -56.68 31.02
C LEU A 512 34.28 -55.66 29.91
N GLU A 513 35.54 -55.40 29.56
CA GLU A 513 35.85 -54.51 28.45
C GLU A 513 35.65 -55.17 27.08
N ARG A 514 35.80 -56.48 26.99
CA ARG A 514 35.50 -57.27 25.81
C ARG A 514 34.02 -57.18 25.43
N GLU A 515 33.11 -57.38 26.41
CA GLU A 515 31.68 -57.23 26.22
C GLU A 515 31.29 -55.82 25.74
N LYS A 516 31.96 -54.78 26.27
CA LYS A 516 31.76 -53.40 25.79
C LYS A 516 32.22 -53.17 24.36
N ILE A 517 33.33 -53.78 23.94
CA ILE A 517 33.86 -53.69 22.58
C ILE A 517 32.90 -54.42 21.61
N GLU A 518 32.40 -55.59 21.95
CA GLU A 518 31.42 -56.33 21.17
C GLU A 518 30.09 -55.59 21.03
N GLN A 519 29.61 -54.93 22.11
CA GLN A 519 28.41 -54.10 22.07
C GLN A 519 28.61 -52.84 21.22
N GLU A 520 29.75 -52.12 21.41
CA GLU A 520 30.10 -50.96 20.58
C GLU A 520 30.15 -51.32 19.10
N LEU A 521 30.72 -52.50 18.75
CA LEU A 521 30.79 -52.98 17.37
C LEU A 521 29.40 -53.30 16.80
N ALA A 522 28.54 -53.94 17.59
CA ALA A 522 27.17 -54.24 17.17
C ALA A 522 26.41 -52.93 16.89
N ASP A 523 26.49 -51.94 17.81
CA ASP A 523 25.85 -50.65 17.65
C ASP A 523 26.37 -49.88 16.42
N LEU A 524 27.68 -49.98 16.16
CA LEU A 524 28.29 -49.36 14.96
C LEU A 524 27.85 -50.07 13.67
N ARG A 525 27.72 -51.38 13.64
CA ARG A 525 27.23 -52.10 12.47
C ARG A 525 25.79 -51.74 12.16
N GLU A 526 24.95 -51.56 13.16
CA GLU A 526 23.58 -51.06 12.97
C GLU A 526 23.57 -49.65 12.39
N LYS A 527 24.39 -48.75 12.94
CA LYS A 527 24.54 -47.40 12.40
C LYS A 527 25.06 -47.39 10.94
N ILE A 528 26.06 -48.21 10.62
CA ILE A 528 26.59 -48.36 9.26
C ILE A 528 25.48 -48.81 8.30
N ALA A 529 24.71 -49.81 8.70
CA ALA A 529 23.57 -50.27 7.90
C ALA A 529 22.50 -49.18 7.72
N TYR A 530 22.24 -48.41 8.76
CA TYR A 530 21.35 -47.23 8.69
C TYR A 530 21.88 -46.16 7.73
N TYR A 531 23.15 -45.78 7.85
CA TYR A 531 23.75 -44.74 6.97
C TYR A 531 23.76 -45.16 5.51
N LYS A 532 24.02 -46.43 5.21
CA LYS A 532 23.94 -46.99 3.85
C LYS A 532 22.53 -46.87 3.28
N ARG A 533 21.50 -47.22 4.09
CA ARG A 533 20.10 -47.03 3.66
C ARG A 533 19.74 -45.58 3.38
N VAL A 534 20.22 -44.65 4.21
CA VAL A 534 19.95 -43.20 3.98
C VAL A 534 20.54 -42.71 2.65
N LEU A 535 21.72 -43.25 2.26
CA LEU A 535 22.36 -42.90 0.99
C LEU A 535 21.73 -43.56 -0.24
N GLU A 536 20.99 -44.67 -0.07
CA GLU A 536 20.34 -45.44 -1.12
C GLU A 536 18.86 -45.07 -1.31
N ASP A 537 18.20 -44.59 -0.26
CA ASP A 537 16.75 -44.31 -0.22
C ASP A 537 16.45 -42.82 -0.12
N GLU A 538 16.09 -42.19 -1.25
CA GLU A 538 15.69 -40.80 -1.32
C GLU A 538 14.45 -40.50 -0.44
N GLY A 539 13.55 -41.46 -0.27
CA GLY A 539 12.36 -41.32 0.59
C GLY A 539 12.75 -41.12 2.06
N LEU A 540 13.73 -41.94 2.51
CA LEU A 540 14.29 -41.84 3.87
C LEU A 540 15.02 -40.50 4.05
N LEU A 541 15.80 -40.04 3.05
CA LEU A 541 16.48 -38.78 3.05
C LEU A 541 15.50 -37.61 3.21
N LYS A 542 14.40 -37.58 2.43
CA LYS A 542 13.33 -36.56 2.55
C LYS A 542 12.66 -36.59 3.91
N GLN A 543 12.48 -37.81 4.49
CA GLN A 543 11.89 -37.93 5.83
C GLN A 543 12.78 -37.32 6.91
N ILE A 544 14.11 -37.51 6.81
CA ILE A 544 15.09 -36.91 7.73
C ILE A 544 15.01 -35.37 7.66
N ILE A 545 14.97 -34.81 6.45
CA ILE A 545 14.81 -33.35 6.26
C ILE A 545 13.55 -32.86 6.98
N LYS A 546 12.41 -33.51 6.80
CA LYS A 546 11.16 -33.15 7.45
C LYS A 546 11.23 -33.22 8.97
N ASP A 547 11.77 -34.29 9.51
CA ASP A 547 11.89 -34.50 10.96
C ASP A 547 12.77 -33.41 11.58
N GLU A 548 13.88 -33.05 10.95
CA GLU A 548 14.77 -31.98 11.39
C GLU A 548 14.10 -30.60 11.31
N LEU A 549 13.38 -30.32 10.23
CA LEU A 549 12.61 -29.08 10.08
C LEU A 549 11.50 -28.97 11.14
N GLN A 550 10.77 -30.06 11.42
CA GLN A 550 9.73 -30.06 12.45
C GLN A 550 10.31 -29.89 13.85
N GLU A 551 11.50 -30.44 14.12
CA GLU A 551 12.22 -30.17 15.38
C GLU A 551 12.51 -28.68 15.55
N ILE A 552 13.01 -28.03 14.51
CA ILE A 552 13.31 -26.59 14.51
C ILE A 552 12.03 -25.76 14.69
N LYS A 553 10.96 -26.11 13.96
CA LYS A 553 9.64 -25.47 14.14
C LYS A 553 9.17 -25.55 15.59
N LYS A 554 9.32 -26.70 16.23
CA LYS A 554 8.92 -26.90 17.64
C LYS A 554 9.77 -26.07 18.61
N LYS A 555 11.06 -25.88 18.31
CA LYS A 555 12.00 -25.13 19.18
C LYS A 555 11.87 -23.60 19.03
N PHE A 556 11.72 -23.11 17.82
CA PHE A 556 11.85 -21.68 17.48
C PHE A 556 10.59 -21.09 16.83
N GLY A 557 9.57 -21.88 16.56
CA GLY A 557 8.32 -21.40 15.97
C GLY A 557 7.63 -20.39 16.88
N THR A 558 7.20 -19.29 16.32
CA THR A 558 6.45 -18.20 16.98
C THR A 558 5.18 -17.92 16.20
N PRO A 559 4.12 -17.41 16.84
CA PRO A 559 2.92 -16.99 16.13
C PRO A 559 3.21 -15.93 15.07
N ARG A 560 2.36 -15.85 14.06
CA ARG A 560 2.38 -14.78 13.06
C ARG A 560 2.14 -13.43 13.74
N LYS A 561 2.93 -12.43 13.38
CA LYS A 561 2.82 -11.06 13.85
C LYS A 561 2.01 -10.20 12.88
N THR A 562 2.28 -10.29 11.57
CA THR A 562 1.64 -9.49 10.54
C THR A 562 0.28 -10.03 10.16
N GLN A 563 -0.75 -9.19 10.16
CA GLN A 563 -2.10 -9.53 9.73
C GLN A 563 -2.22 -9.42 8.20
N LEU A 564 -3.03 -10.27 7.58
CA LEU A 564 -3.34 -10.22 6.15
C LEU A 564 -4.79 -9.79 5.97
N SER A 565 -5.02 -8.71 5.23
CA SER A 565 -6.36 -8.22 4.89
C SER A 565 -6.73 -8.62 3.47
N GLY A 566 -7.98 -9.05 3.26
CA GLY A 566 -8.50 -9.36 1.93
C GLY A 566 -8.79 -8.13 1.06
N ASP A 567 -8.97 -6.97 1.68
CA ASP A 567 -9.39 -5.74 1.00
C ASP A 567 -8.19 -4.82 0.72
N ALA A 568 -7.73 -4.83 -0.52
CA ALA A 568 -6.80 -3.83 -1.03
C ALA A 568 -7.57 -2.68 -1.70
N LYS A 569 -8.45 -1.99 -0.97
CA LYS A 569 -8.96 -0.71 -1.49
C LYS A 569 -7.90 0.36 -1.24
N ASP A 570 -7.40 0.94 -2.32
CA ASP A 570 -6.65 2.18 -2.24
C ASP A 570 -7.54 3.24 -1.57
N ILE A 571 -6.95 4.07 -0.72
CA ILE A 571 -7.67 5.19 -0.11
C ILE A 571 -8.02 6.17 -1.21
N ASP A 572 -9.29 6.22 -1.59
CA ASP A 572 -9.78 7.20 -2.56
C ASP A 572 -9.80 8.60 -1.94
N VAL A 573 -9.77 9.64 -2.78
CA VAL A 573 -9.90 11.04 -2.34
C VAL A 573 -11.18 11.22 -1.51
N GLU A 574 -12.22 10.49 -1.84
CA GLU A 574 -13.51 10.51 -1.14
C GLU A 574 -13.42 10.03 0.30
N ASP A 575 -12.59 9.02 0.59
CA ASP A 575 -12.34 8.49 1.94
C ASP A 575 -11.66 9.50 2.89
N LEU A 576 -11.08 10.56 2.32
CA LEU A 576 -10.40 11.64 3.07
C LEU A 576 -11.32 12.80 3.42
N ILE A 577 -12.55 12.77 2.91
CA ILE A 577 -13.53 13.87 3.04
C ILE A 577 -14.67 13.38 3.91
N ALA A 578 -15.02 14.19 4.89
CA ALA A 578 -16.17 13.90 5.75
C ALA A 578 -17.47 13.87 4.92
N GLU A 579 -18.27 12.81 5.06
CA GLU A 579 -19.62 12.79 4.51
C GLU A 579 -20.52 13.65 5.37
N GLU A 580 -20.82 14.86 4.87
CA GLU A 580 -21.72 15.80 5.51
C GLU A 580 -22.72 16.40 4.52
N ASN A 581 -23.86 16.86 5.04
CA ASN A 581 -24.81 17.58 4.21
C ASN A 581 -24.38 19.04 4.07
N VAL A 582 -24.27 19.49 2.84
CA VAL A 582 -23.95 20.88 2.50
C VAL A 582 -25.06 21.53 1.67
N VAL A 583 -25.21 22.83 1.84
CA VAL A 583 -26.06 23.65 0.98
C VAL A 583 -25.25 24.10 -0.22
N VAL A 584 -25.65 23.69 -1.40
CA VAL A 584 -25.11 24.18 -2.67
C VAL A 584 -25.99 25.29 -3.22
N THR A 585 -25.38 26.43 -3.55
CA THR A 585 -26.05 27.56 -4.20
C THR A 585 -25.40 27.84 -5.53
N MET A 586 -26.22 28.03 -6.58
CA MET A 586 -25.77 28.52 -7.87
C MET A 586 -26.61 29.72 -8.31
N THR A 587 -25.93 30.78 -8.74
CA THR A 587 -26.58 32.00 -9.22
C THR A 587 -26.83 31.94 -10.73
N LYS A 588 -27.73 32.81 -11.24
CA LYS A 588 -28.01 32.96 -12.69
C LYS A 588 -26.75 33.31 -13.50
N ALA A 589 -25.89 34.13 -12.94
CA ALA A 589 -24.61 34.49 -13.53
C ALA A 589 -23.58 33.34 -13.51
N GLY A 590 -23.95 32.15 -13.00
CA GLY A 590 -23.12 30.97 -12.99
C GLY A 590 -22.08 30.90 -11.85
N TYR A 591 -22.29 31.64 -10.75
CA TYR A 591 -21.44 31.49 -9.55
C TYR A 591 -21.97 30.34 -8.67
N VAL A 592 -21.08 29.40 -8.29
CA VAL A 592 -21.40 28.24 -7.45
C VAL A 592 -20.58 28.23 -6.18
N LYS A 593 -21.16 27.79 -5.07
CA LYS A 593 -20.49 27.56 -3.80
C LYS A 593 -21.20 26.48 -2.99
N ARG A 594 -20.50 25.89 -2.04
CA ARG A 594 -21.08 25.02 -0.99
C ARG A 594 -20.82 25.60 0.38
N LEU A 595 -21.73 25.30 1.32
CA LEU A 595 -21.60 25.64 2.73
C LEU A 595 -22.15 24.49 3.59
N PRO A 596 -21.57 24.18 4.76
CA PRO A 596 -22.17 23.26 5.71
C PRO A 596 -23.58 23.73 6.13
N VAL A 597 -24.52 22.77 6.24
CA VAL A 597 -25.91 23.08 6.66
C VAL A 597 -25.92 23.74 8.05
N THR A 598 -24.96 23.43 8.92
CA THR A 598 -24.78 23.98 10.24
C THR A 598 -24.56 25.51 10.28
N THR A 599 -24.09 26.07 9.14
CA THR A 599 -23.92 27.54 9.01
C THR A 599 -25.25 28.29 9.02
N TYR A 600 -26.35 27.61 8.70
CA TYR A 600 -27.71 28.21 8.74
C TYR A 600 -28.40 27.81 10.04
N ARG A 601 -28.33 28.68 11.07
CA ARG A 601 -29.03 28.46 12.34
C ARG A 601 -30.55 28.43 12.11
N GLN A 602 -31.23 27.46 12.73
CA GLN A 602 -32.70 27.42 12.76
C GLN A 602 -33.23 28.68 13.47
N GLN A 603 -34.08 29.47 12.77
CA GLN A 603 -34.75 30.60 13.37
C GLN A 603 -36.18 30.22 13.77
N LYS A 604 -36.63 30.73 14.93
CA LYS A 604 -38.03 30.63 15.36
C LYS A 604 -38.95 31.47 14.46
N ARG A 605 -40.25 31.15 14.41
CA ARG A 605 -41.25 31.87 13.63
C ARG A 605 -41.17 33.39 13.86
N GLY A 606 -41.14 34.19 12.78
CA GLY A 606 -41.07 35.65 12.85
C GLY A 606 -39.68 36.27 12.82
N GLY A 607 -38.60 35.42 12.69
CA GLY A 607 -37.24 35.92 12.52
C GLY A 607 -37.05 36.65 11.17
N LYS A 608 -36.31 37.75 11.19
CA LYS A 608 -35.81 38.40 9.95
C LYS A 608 -34.89 37.42 9.22
N GLY A 609 -35.25 37.01 7.99
CA GLY A 609 -34.45 36.13 7.18
C GLY A 609 -33.00 36.56 7.10
N MET A 610 -32.04 35.59 6.97
CA MET A 610 -30.60 35.89 6.85
C MET A 610 -30.24 36.00 5.36
N GLN A 611 -29.50 37.03 5.03
CA GLN A 611 -28.96 37.25 3.64
C GLN A 611 -27.90 36.19 3.35
N GLY A 612 -28.12 35.37 2.32
CA GLY A 612 -27.31 34.21 2.01
C GLY A 612 -26.14 34.44 1.06
N VAL A 613 -26.16 35.49 0.26
CA VAL A 613 -25.12 35.82 -0.75
C VAL A 613 -25.09 37.33 -0.97
N SER A 614 -23.89 37.90 -1.14
CA SER A 614 -23.72 39.27 -1.67
C SER A 614 -23.72 39.18 -3.19
N LEU A 615 -24.81 39.59 -3.81
CA LEU A 615 -25.04 39.51 -5.26
C LEU A 615 -24.57 40.81 -5.93
N LYS A 616 -24.18 40.77 -7.22
CA LYS A 616 -24.10 41.96 -8.08
C LYS A 616 -25.50 42.45 -8.43
N ASP A 617 -25.61 43.70 -8.80
CA ASP A 617 -26.85 44.19 -9.41
C ASP A 617 -27.23 43.26 -10.58
N ASN A 618 -28.46 42.76 -10.59
CA ASN A 618 -29.01 41.84 -11.59
C ASN A 618 -28.61 40.32 -11.50
N ASP A 619 -27.99 39.83 -10.41
CA ASP A 619 -27.78 38.38 -10.19
C ASP A 619 -28.69 37.85 -9.07
N TYR A 620 -29.11 36.58 -9.15
CA TYR A 620 -29.95 35.96 -8.15
C TYR A 620 -29.62 34.45 -8.03
N VAL A 621 -29.98 33.84 -6.88
CA VAL A 621 -29.81 32.40 -6.67
C VAL A 621 -30.87 31.66 -7.48
N GLU A 622 -30.44 30.97 -8.54
CA GLU A 622 -31.30 30.17 -9.42
C GLU A 622 -31.49 28.75 -8.87
N HIS A 623 -30.41 28.12 -8.34
CA HIS A 623 -30.46 26.80 -7.77
C HIS A 623 -29.96 26.82 -6.33
N LEU A 624 -30.74 26.23 -5.42
CA LEU A 624 -30.41 26.00 -4.02
C LEU A 624 -30.92 24.62 -3.61
N PHE A 625 -30.02 23.76 -3.14
CA PHE A 625 -30.38 22.42 -2.70
C PHE A 625 -29.39 21.92 -1.65
N VAL A 626 -29.81 20.90 -0.92
CA VAL A 626 -28.97 20.20 0.08
C VAL A 626 -28.53 18.88 -0.54
N ALA A 627 -27.23 18.61 -0.51
CA ALA A 627 -26.64 17.37 -0.99
C ALA A 627 -25.54 16.91 -0.04
N SER A 628 -25.25 15.60 -0.02
CA SER A 628 -24.07 15.05 0.66
C SER A 628 -22.80 15.46 -0.09
N THR A 629 -21.72 15.71 0.63
CA THR A 629 -20.38 15.96 0.03
C THR A 629 -19.97 14.89 -0.95
N HIS A 630 -20.37 13.63 -0.73
CA HIS A 630 -20.06 12.47 -1.57
C HIS A 630 -21.02 12.28 -2.76
N SER A 631 -22.09 13.10 -2.87
CA SER A 631 -23.01 13.02 -4.01
C SER A 631 -22.37 13.53 -5.29
N TYR A 632 -22.80 13.01 -6.42
CA TYR A 632 -22.50 13.54 -7.73
C TYR A 632 -23.42 14.70 -8.07
N MET A 633 -22.87 15.66 -8.78
CA MET A 633 -23.60 16.78 -9.36
C MET A 633 -23.54 16.67 -10.87
N LEU A 634 -24.71 16.56 -11.50
CA LEU A 634 -24.86 16.58 -12.96
C LEU A 634 -25.30 17.98 -13.41
N PHE A 635 -24.46 18.64 -14.16
CA PHE A 635 -24.72 19.97 -14.73
C PHE A 635 -25.08 19.82 -16.20
N PHE A 636 -26.33 20.11 -16.56
CA PHE A 636 -26.82 20.07 -17.92
C PHE A 636 -26.75 21.45 -18.55
N SER A 637 -26.09 21.56 -19.68
CA SER A 637 -25.93 22.83 -20.40
C SER A 637 -27.00 23.10 -21.44
N THR A 638 -27.19 24.34 -21.81
CA THR A 638 -28.08 24.77 -22.88
C THR A 638 -27.72 24.16 -24.24
N ALA A 639 -26.45 23.78 -24.42
CA ALA A 639 -25.95 23.08 -25.61
C ALA A 639 -26.23 21.55 -25.62
N GLY A 640 -26.97 21.03 -24.64
CA GLY A 640 -27.33 19.61 -24.58
C GLY A 640 -26.21 18.69 -24.06
N LYS A 641 -25.19 19.22 -23.42
CA LYS A 641 -24.15 18.44 -22.77
C LYS A 641 -24.42 18.27 -21.27
N VAL A 642 -23.82 17.23 -20.68
CA VAL A 642 -23.83 17.00 -19.24
C VAL A 642 -22.38 16.91 -18.73
N TYR A 643 -22.09 17.58 -17.62
CA TYR A 643 -20.84 17.57 -16.91
C TYR A 643 -21.07 16.99 -15.52
N ARG A 644 -20.08 16.26 -14.97
CA ARG A 644 -20.18 15.64 -13.67
C ARG A 644 -19.06 16.13 -12.75
N LEU A 645 -19.42 16.52 -11.54
CA LEU A 645 -18.49 16.80 -10.44
C LEU A 645 -19.00 16.13 -9.17
N LYS A 646 -18.12 15.84 -8.24
CA LYS A 646 -18.50 15.53 -6.85
C LYS A 646 -18.82 16.82 -6.10
N VAL A 647 -19.76 16.78 -5.17
CA VAL A 647 -20.13 17.96 -4.37
C VAL A 647 -18.93 18.50 -3.60
N TYR A 648 -18.01 17.63 -3.13
CA TYR A 648 -16.79 18.06 -2.44
C TYR A 648 -15.81 18.83 -3.33
N GLU A 649 -15.87 18.70 -4.65
CA GLU A 649 -15.05 19.45 -5.60
C GLU A 649 -15.54 20.90 -5.78
N LEU A 650 -16.78 21.18 -5.35
CA LEU A 650 -17.28 22.55 -5.38
C LEU A 650 -16.58 23.39 -4.28
N PRO A 651 -16.25 24.65 -4.58
CA PRO A 651 -15.54 25.51 -3.66
C PRO A 651 -16.37 25.79 -2.40
N GLU A 652 -15.76 25.60 -1.24
CA GLU A 652 -16.31 26.06 0.01
C GLU A 652 -16.09 27.56 0.16
N ALA A 653 -17.12 28.30 0.53
CA ALA A 653 -17.01 29.73 0.67
C ALA A 653 -17.83 30.21 1.85
N SER A 654 -17.48 31.38 2.39
CA SER A 654 -18.26 31.99 3.47
C SER A 654 -19.67 32.36 3.01
N ARG A 655 -20.59 32.53 3.97
CA ARG A 655 -21.99 32.87 3.67
C ARG A 655 -22.14 34.10 2.75
N HIS A 656 -21.34 35.13 2.96
CA HIS A 656 -21.41 36.36 2.20
C HIS A 656 -20.58 36.34 0.90
N ALA A 657 -19.71 35.36 0.71
CA ALA A 657 -18.91 35.25 -0.51
C ALA A 657 -19.79 34.89 -1.72
N ARG A 658 -19.43 35.40 -2.91
CA ARG A 658 -20.11 35.14 -4.17
C ARG A 658 -19.98 33.67 -4.61
N GLY A 659 -18.88 33.02 -4.32
CA GLY A 659 -18.51 31.74 -4.86
C GLY A 659 -17.59 31.85 -6.10
N THR A 660 -17.39 30.75 -6.80
CA THR A 660 -16.53 30.63 -7.99
C THR A 660 -17.40 30.51 -9.23
N ALA A 661 -16.97 31.14 -10.33
CA ALA A 661 -17.67 31.00 -11.60
C ALA A 661 -17.58 29.55 -12.12
N ILE A 662 -18.69 28.97 -12.53
CA ILE A 662 -18.79 27.57 -12.98
C ILE A 662 -17.89 27.28 -14.20
N VAL A 663 -17.61 28.28 -15.02
CA VAL A 663 -16.68 28.18 -16.17
C VAL A 663 -15.24 27.89 -15.77
N ASN A 664 -14.88 28.11 -14.49
CA ASN A 664 -13.58 27.76 -13.95
C ASN A 664 -13.53 26.30 -13.45
N LEU A 665 -14.69 25.67 -13.29
CA LEU A 665 -14.81 24.30 -12.81
C LEU A 665 -15.17 23.32 -13.95
N LEU A 666 -15.92 23.80 -14.95
CA LEU A 666 -16.37 23.03 -16.09
C LEU A 666 -15.90 23.66 -17.40
N PRO A 667 -15.47 22.86 -18.41
CA PRO A 667 -14.99 23.36 -19.69
C PRO A 667 -16.16 23.76 -20.60
N LEU A 668 -16.92 24.78 -20.20
CA LEU A 668 -18.05 25.30 -20.95
C LEU A 668 -17.57 26.07 -22.18
N GLN A 669 -18.30 25.94 -23.29
CA GLN A 669 -18.01 26.70 -24.51
C GLN A 669 -18.51 28.14 -24.39
N LYS A 670 -18.02 29.04 -25.23
CA LYS A 670 -18.42 30.44 -25.25
C LYS A 670 -19.92 30.55 -25.55
N GLY A 671 -20.69 31.12 -24.63
CA GLY A 671 -22.14 31.27 -24.73
C GLY A 671 -22.95 30.07 -24.20
N GLU A 672 -22.29 28.99 -23.76
CA GLU A 672 -22.93 27.86 -23.10
C GLU A 672 -23.20 28.20 -21.61
N THR A 673 -24.43 27.95 -21.16
CA THR A 673 -24.85 28.17 -19.76
C THR A 673 -25.48 26.90 -19.20
N ILE A 674 -25.64 26.82 -17.89
CA ILE A 674 -26.24 25.65 -17.22
C ILE A 674 -27.78 25.85 -17.22
N SER A 675 -28.50 24.87 -17.75
CA SER A 675 -29.99 24.86 -17.81
C SER A 675 -30.61 24.09 -16.65
N ALA A 676 -29.92 23.05 -16.15
CA ALA A 676 -30.40 22.24 -15.01
C ALA A 676 -29.27 21.64 -14.23
N VAL A 677 -29.50 21.40 -12.93
CA VAL A 677 -28.55 20.74 -12.02
C VAL A 677 -29.29 19.66 -11.25
N ILE A 678 -28.70 18.46 -11.19
CA ILE A 678 -29.27 17.31 -10.48
C ILE A 678 -28.19 16.71 -9.58
N ALA A 679 -28.52 16.57 -8.28
CA ALA A 679 -27.68 15.87 -7.32
C ALA A 679 -28.13 14.40 -7.18
N THR A 680 -27.19 13.47 -7.21
CA THR A 680 -27.46 12.04 -7.01
C THR A 680 -26.34 11.36 -6.25
N LYS A 681 -26.64 10.32 -5.47
CA LYS A 681 -25.63 9.46 -4.84
C LYS A 681 -25.17 8.34 -5.77
N ASP A 682 -26.09 7.79 -6.53
CA ASP A 682 -25.95 6.62 -7.39
C ASP A 682 -26.69 6.82 -8.72
N PHE A 683 -26.54 5.87 -9.63
CA PHE A 683 -27.12 5.91 -10.98
C PHE A 683 -27.99 4.66 -11.21
N PRO A 684 -29.20 4.58 -10.61
CA PRO A 684 -30.07 3.42 -10.72
C PRO A 684 -30.64 3.28 -12.15
N GLU A 685 -30.77 2.03 -12.62
CA GLU A 685 -31.32 1.69 -13.93
C GLU A 685 -32.84 1.93 -14.07
N ASP A 686 -33.55 1.93 -12.93
CA ASP A 686 -35.03 2.10 -12.86
C ASP A 686 -35.45 3.55 -12.72
N GLU A 687 -34.54 4.48 -12.71
CA GLU A 687 -34.79 5.91 -12.70
C GLU A 687 -34.41 6.58 -14.01
N TYR A 688 -35.16 7.59 -14.37
CA TYR A 688 -35.03 8.25 -15.66
C TYR A 688 -34.87 9.76 -15.52
N LEU A 689 -34.15 10.33 -16.48
CA LEU A 689 -34.08 11.76 -16.70
C LEU A 689 -35.00 12.12 -17.89
N MET A 690 -35.88 13.09 -17.67
CA MET A 690 -36.73 13.67 -18.68
C MET A 690 -36.19 15.03 -19.12
N PHE A 691 -35.97 15.24 -20.39
CA PHE A 691 -35.41 16.42 -21.02
C PHE A 691 -36.51 17.15 -21.79
N ALA A 692 -36.46 18.49 -21.82
CA ALA A 692 -37.29 19.32 -22.68
C ALA A 692 -36.43 20.39 -23.34
N THR A 693 -36.67 20.62 -24.64
CA THR A 693 -36.02 21.69 -25.40
C THR A 693 -36.97 22.85 -25.69
N GLU A 694 -36.42 24.00 -26.06
CA GLU A 694 -37.11 25.24 -26.31
C GLU A 694 -38.13 25.05 -27.46
N GLN A 695 -37.80 24.27 -28.49
CA GLN A 695 -38.68 23.94 -29.62
C GLN A 695 -39.68 22.83 -29.35
N GLY A 696 -39.79 22.35 -28.12
CA GLY A 696 -40.78 21.38 -27.66
C GLY A 696 -40.48 19.93 -27.90
N MET A 697 -39.20 19.55 -28.07
CA MET A 697 -38.79 18.14 -28.07
C MET A 697 -38.74 17.66 -26.60
N ALA A 698 -39.07 16.40 -26.38
CA ALA A 698 -38.96 15.70 -25.11
C ALA A 698 -38.17 14.39 -25.29
N LYS A 699 -37.36 14.04 -24.31
CA LYS A 699 -36.53 12.82 -24.30
C LYS A 699 -36.52 12.22 -22.93
N LYS A 700 -36.57 10.88 -22.86
CA LYS A 700 -36.40 10.11 -21.61
C LYS A 700 -35.16 9.23 -21.75
N THR A 701 -34.27 9.30 -20.76
CA THR A 701 -33.00 8.53 -20.75
C THR A 701 -32.81 7.94 -19.37
N SER A 702 -32.40 6.66 -19.27
CA SER A 702 -32.09 6.01 -18.02
C SER A 702 -30.87 6.66 -17.35
N MET A 703 -30.86 6.68 -16.04
CA MET A 703 -29.87 7.40 -15.22
C MET A 703 -28.50 6.73 -15.20
N ASP A 704 -28.44 5.41 -15.33
CA ASP A 704 -27.22 4.61 -15.40
C ASP A 704 -26.30 5.02 -16.55
N LEU A 705 -26.86 5.51 -17.68
CA LEU A 705 -26.12 5.97 -18.85
C LEU A 705 -25.23 7.21 -18.56
N TYR A 706 -25.38 7.85 -17.40
CA TYR A 706 -24.60 9.01 -16.98
C TYR A 706 -23.53 8.68 -15.93
N ASP A 707 -23.41 7.43 -15.48
CA ASP A 707 -22.39 7.00 -14.49
C ASP A 707 -20.96 7.25 -14.98
N ARG A 708 -20.69 7.06 -16.28
CA ARG A 708 -19.36 7.25 -16.89
C ARG A 708 -19.18 8.62 -17.55
N THR A 709 -19.77 9.66 -17.00
CA THR A 709 -19.60 11.03 -17.53
C THR A 709 -18.15 11.48 -17.34
N ARG A 710 -17.47 11.82 -18.44
CA ARG A 710 -16.10 12.33 -18.45
C ARG A 710 -16.06 13.80 -17.99
N ARG A 711 -14.89 14.27 -17.56
CA ARG A 711 -14.67 15.66 -17.13
C ARG A 711 -14.94 16.66 -18.27
N ASP A 712 -14.67 16.27 -19.52
CA ASP A 712 -14.89 17.11 -20.73
C ASP A 712 -16.37 17.16 -21.15
N GLY A 713 -17.25 16.51 -20.41
CA GLY A 713 -18.68 16.42 -20.67
C GLY A 713 -19.04 15.30 -21.65
N LEU A 714 -20.32 14.94 -21.61
CA LEU A 714 -20.95 13.99 -22.55
C LEU A 714 -22.13 14.65 -23.24
N ILE A 715 -22.45 14.21 -24.44
CA ILE A 715 -23.72 14.57 -25.10
C ILE A 715 -24.84 13.94 -24.27
N ALA A 716 -25.75 14.76 -23.74
CA ALA A 716 -26.93 14.33 -23.03
C ALA A 716 -28.17 14.28 -23.95
N ILE A 717 -28.24 15.15 -24.94
CA ILE A 717 -29.25 15.22 -25.96
C ILE A 717 -28.68 15.90 -27.21
N ASN A 718 -28.97 15.37 -28.39
CA ASN A 718 -28.70 16.07 -29.65
C ASN A 718 -29.79 17.10 -29.92
N LEU A 719 -29.40 18.34 -30.11
CA LEU A 719 -30.32 19.45 -30.39
C LEU A 719 -30.42 19.71 -31.91
N LYS A 720 -31.59 20.20 -32.35
CA LYS A 720 -31.75 20.74 -33.68
C LYS A 720 -31.01 22.07 -33.77
N GLU A 721 -30.73 22.51 -35.00
CA GLU A 721 -30.13 23.80 -35.23
C GLU A 721 -31.04 24.91 -34.66
N GLY A 722 -30.48 25.81 -33.85
CA GLY A 722 -31.22 26.86 -33.20
C GLY A 722 -32.12 26.43 -32.02
N ASP A 723 -32.06 25.19 -31.56
CA ASP A 723 -32.76 24.70 -30.36
C ASP A 723 -31.86 24.68 -29.14
N GLN A 724 -32.40 24.82 -27.94
CA GLN A 724 -31.67 24.80 -26.67
C GLN A 724 -32.36 23.86 -25.68
N LEU A 725 -31.53 23.20 -24.82
CA LEU A 725 -32.04 22.46 -23.68
C LEU A 725 -32.48 23.45 -22.58
N ILE A 726 -33.73 23.34 -22.15
CA ILE A 726 -34.29 24.27 -21.15
C ILE A 726 -34.61 23.62 -19.80
N SER A 727 -34.86 22.32 -19.79
CA SER A 727 -35.25 21.64 -18.55
C SER A 727 -34.81 20.20 -18.53
N VAL A 728 -34.31 19.72 -17.40
CA VAL A 728 -34.07 18.30 -17.11
C VAL A 728 -34.65 17.99 -15.74
N ARG A 729 -35.44 16.91 -15.63
CA ARG A 729 -36.05 16.47 -14.38
C ARG A 729 -35.88 14.98 -14.18
N ARG A 730 -35.70 14.55 -12.97
CA ARG A 730 -35.74 13.14 -12.56
C ARG A 730 -37.20 12.72 -12.54
N VAL A 731 -37.55 11.63 -13.21
CA VAL A 731 -38.91 11.12 -13.34
C VAL A 731 -38.92 9.63 -13.00
N ALA A 732 -39.87 9.24 -12.16
CA ALA A 732 -40.14 7.85 -11.83
C ALA A 732 -41.23 7.29 -12.75
N VAL A 733 -41.30 5.96 -12.83
CA VAL A 733 -42.34 5.27 -13.60
C VAL A 733 -43.72 5.62 -13.05
N GLY A 734 -44.65 6.02 -13.96
CA GLY A 734 -46.02 6.39 -13.64
C GLY A 734 -46.26 7.85 -13.29
N GLU A 735 -45.20 8.70 -13.24
CA GLU A 735 -45.37 10.13 -13.04
C GLU A 735 -45.84 10.84 -14.31
N LYS A 736 -46.46 12.00 -14.12
CA LYS A 736 -46.96 12.84 -15.22
C LYS A 736 -46.06 14.05 -15.39
N VAL A 737 -45.86 14.45 -16.63
CA VAL A 737 -45.04 15.58 -17.04
C VAL A 737 -45.94 16.69 -17.59
N ILE A 738 -45.71 17.94 -17.19
CA ILE A 738 -46.38 19.11 -17.74
C ILE A 738 -45.39 20.05 -18.43
N MET A 739 -45.66 20.43 -19.68
CA MET A 739 -44.89 21.41 -20.44
C MET A 739 -45.75 22.65 -20.71
N VAL A 740 -45.16 23.82 -20.64
CA VAL A 740 -45.85 25.10 -20.81
C VAL A 740 -45.12 25.95 -21.84
N SER A 741 -45.88 26.55 -22.78
CA SER A 741 -45.35 27.46 -23.80
C SER A 741 -45.58 28.93 -23.46
N SER A 742 -44.75 29.80 -24.02
CA SER A 742 -44.91 31.28 -23.92
C SER A 742 -46.22 31.79 -24.53
N ALA A 743 -46.87 31.00 -25.38
CA ALA A 743 -48.23 31.27 -25.91
C ALA A 743 -49.35 31.01 -24.90
N GLY A 744 -49.04 30.72 -23.63
CA GLY A 744 -50.06 30.51 -22.58
C GLY A 744 -50.77 29.15 -22.65
N LYS A 745 -50.21 28.16 -23.30
CA LYS A 745 -50.73 26.77 -23.38
C LYS A 745 -49.89 25.80 -22.54
N ALA A 746 -50.54 24.81 -21.94
CA ALA A 746 -49.94 23.72 -21.22
C ALA A 746 -50.39 22.38 -21.76
N ILE A 747 -49.50 21.39 -21.81
CA ILE A 747 -49.82 19.99 -22.14
C ILE A 747 -49.29 19.08 -21.03
N MET A 748 -50.15 18.19 -20.57
CA MET A 748 -49.78 17.16 -19.57
C MET A 748 -49.91 15.78 -20.17
N TRP A 749 -48.90 14.93 -19.97
CA TRP A 749 -48.87 13.55 -20.47
C TRP A 749 -48.11 12.63 -19.50
N SER A 750 -48.38 11.31 -19.61
CA SER A 750 -47.68 10.31 -18.77
C SER A 750 -46.23 10.11 -19.25
N GLU A 751 -45.29 9.94 -18.34
CA GLU A 751 -43.89 9.66 -18.65
C GLU A 751 -43.73 8.46 -19.61
N GLY A 752 -44.63 7.48 -19.55
CA GLY A 752 -44.70 6.30 -20.42
C GLY A 752 -44.90 6.61 -21.92
N GLU A 753 -45.45 7.80 -22.25
CA GLU A 753 -45.56 8.26 -23.65
C GLU A 753 -44.23 8.45 -24.36
N VAL A 754 -43.13 8.61 -23.59
CA VAL A 754 -41.77 8.75 -24.10
C VAL A 754 -41.00 7.50 -23.74
N ARG A 755 -40.65 6.69 -24.73
CA ARG A 755 -39.80 5.52 -24.53
C ARG A 755 -38.40 5.95 -24.05
N ALA A 756 -37.75 5.13 -23.25
CA ALA A 756 -36.35 5.32 -22.90
C ALA A 756 -35.45 5.26 -24.16
N MET A 757 -34.50 6.18 -24.26
CA MET A 757 -33.63 6.35 -25.43
C MET A 757 -32.19 6.59 -24.99
N GLY A 758 -31.22 6.28 -25.84
CA GLY A 758 -29.81 6.55 -25.64
C GLY A 758 -29.48 8.05 -25.54
N ARG A 759 -28.34 8.39 -24.99
CA ARG A 759 -27.90 9.77 -24.70
C ARG A 759 -27.81 10.66 -25.94
N ASP A 760 -27.37 10.12 -27.06
CA ASP A 760 -27.08 10.78 -28.34
C ASP A 760 -28.28 10.91 -29.29
N THR A 761 -29.49 10.82 -28.76
CA THR A 761 -30.73 10.99 -29.55
C THR A 761 -31.32 12.38 -29.37
N MET A 762 -32.11 12.84 -30.33
CA MET A 762 -32.82 14.14 -30.31
C MET A 762 -34.13 14.09 -29.51
N GLY A 763 -34.62 12.91 -29.16
CA GLY A 763 -35.93 12.75 -28.53
C GLY A 763 -37.08 12.72 -29.50
N VAL A 764 -38.26 12.95 -28.98
CA VAL A 764 -39.55 12.97 -29.72
C VAL A 764 -40.29 14.27 -29.45
N LYS A 765 -41.29 14.61 -30.25
CA LYS A 765 -42.07 15.82 -30.04
C LYS A 765 -42.89 15.68 -28.73
N GLY A 766 -42.63 16.50 -27.73
CA GLY A 766 -43.36 16.60 -26.46
C GLY A 766 -44.56 17.55 -26.55
N MET A 767 -44.34 18.71 -27.15
CA MET A 767 -45.37 19.77 -27.36
C MET A 767 -45.20 20.39 -28.73
N THR A 768 -46.31 20.74 -29.42
CA THR A 768 -46.31 21.56 -30.62
C THR A 768 -46.44 23.02 -30.25
N VAL A 769 -45.44 23.82 -30.62
CA VAL A 769 -45.36 25.25 -30.33
C VAL A 769 -45.47 26.05 -31.63
N PRO A 770 -46.23 27.18 -31.67
CA PRO A 770 -46.23 28.10 -32.81
C PRO A 770 -44.82 28.65 -33.09
N ALA A 771 -44.57 29.14 -34.33
CA ALA A 771 -43.26 29.63 -34.76
C ALA A 771 -42.79 30.90 -33.99
N ASP A 772 -43.72 31.64 -33.42
CA ASP A 772 -43.47 32.86 -32.60
C ASP A 772 -43.49 32.59 -31.10
N ALA A 773 -43.54 31.33 -30.71
CA ALA A 773 -43.56 30.95 -29.29
C ALA A 773 -42.53 29.83 -29.00
N HIS A 774 -42.19 29.66 -27.75
CA HIS A 774 -41.25 28.66 -27.28
C HIS A 774 -41.74 27.97 -26.00
N VAL A 775 -41.18 26.85 -25.63
CA VAL A 775 -41.46 26.20 -24.37
C VAL A 775 -40.69 26.92 -23.25
N LEU A 776 -41.40 27.27 -22.18
CA LEU A 776 -40.83 27.94 -20.99
C LEU A 776 -40.20 26.99 -19.98
N GLY A 777 -40.69 25.74 -19.95
CA GLY A 777 -40.18 24.74 -19.01
C GLY A 777 -41.04 23.48 -19.01
N MET A 778 -40.50 22.51 -18.32
CA MET A 778 -41.11 21.21 -18.04
C MET A 778 -40.96 20.91 -16.57
N GLU A 779 -42.01 20.41 -15.94
CA GLU A 779 -42.02 20.00 -14.54
C GLU A 779 -42.79 18.69 -14.37
N ILE A 780 -42.56 18.03 -13.22
CA ILE A 780 -43.31 16.82 -12.83
C ILE A 780 -44.60 17.23 -12.15
N ALA A 781 -45.74 16.83 -12.72
CA ALA A 781 -47.05 17.13 -12.19
C ALA A 781 -47.40 16.21 -11.01
N LYS A 782 -47.25 16.72 -9.76
CA LYS A 782 -47.55 15.96 -8.53
C LYS A 782 -48.95 16.21 -8.05
N PRO A 783 -49.75 15.21 -7.67
CA PRO A 783 -51.06 15.35 -7.10
C PRO A 783 -51.06 16.34 -5.91
N GLY A 784 -52.06 17.23 -5.83
CA GLY A 784 -52.20 18.23 -4.78
C GLY A 784 -51.20 19.38 -4.87
N SER A 785 -50.57 19.60 -6.02
CA SER A 785 -49.76 20.80 -6.33
C SER A 785 -50.50 21.69 -7.36
N ASP A 786 -50.04 22.92 -7.45
CA ASP A 786 -50.56 23.91 -8.38
C ASP A 786 -49.54 24.30 -9.42
N LEU A 787 -49.98 24.52 -10.64
CA LEU A 787 -49.15 25.19 -11.66
C LEU A 787 -49.26 26.71 -11.44
N PHE A 788 -48.16 27.33 -11.04
CA PHE A 788 -48.01 28.78 -10.99
C PHE A 788 -47.47 29.27 -12.34
N VAL A 789 -48.12 30.31 -12.89
CA VAL A 789 -47.69 30.97 -14.12
C VAL A 789 -47.73 32.50 -13.92
N ILE A 790 -46.74 33.19 -14.51
CA ILE A 790 -46.63 34.65 -14.47
C ILE A 790 -46.19 35.20 -15.81
N THR A 791 -46.76 36.34 -16.20
CA THR A 791 -46.41 37.05 -17.44
C THR A 791 -45.27 38.03 -17.20
N GLU A 792 -44.64 38.48 -18.29
CA GLU A 792 -43.56 39.50 -18.27
C GLU A 792 -43.97 40.76 -17.49
N LYS A 793 -45.23 41.17 -17.53
CA LYS A 793 -45.77 42.37 -16.85
C LYS A 793 -46.32 42.11 -15.45
N GLY A 794 -45.94 40.93 -14.86
CA GLY A 794 -46.22 40.62 -13.45
C GLY A 794 -47.64 40.14 -13.16
N TYR A 795 -48.44 39.76 -14.15
CA TYR A 795 -49.74 39.13 -13.94
C TYR A 795 -49.58 37.61 -13.83
N GLY A 796 -50.02 37.02 -12.75
CA GLY A 796 -49.87 35.60 -12.47
C GLY A 796 -51.09 35.01 -11.79
N LYS A 797 -51.07 33.68 -11.68
CA LYS A 797 -52.04 32.86 -10.95
C LYS A 797 -51.48 31.50 -10.63
N ARG A 798 -52.13 30.79 -9.75
CA ARG A 798 -51.95 29.35 -9.56
C ARG A 798 -53.24 28.61 -9.99
N THR A 799 -53.06 27.45 -10.58
CA THR A 799 -54.16 26.58 -11.02
C THR A 799 -53.84 25.15 -10.58
N SER A 800 -54.80 24.46 -9.96
CA SER A 800 -54.61 23.08 -9.51
C SER A 800 -54.18 22.20 -10.68
N ILE A 801 -53.20 21.32 -10.46
CA ILE A 801 -52.75 20.37 -11.45
C ILE A 801 -53.86 19.44 -11.93
N ASP A 802 -54.84 19.15 -11.09
CA ASP A 802 -56.01 18.31 -11.38
C ASP A 802 -56.97 18.91 -12.42
N GLU A 803 -56.90 20.22 -12.66
CA GLU A 803 -57.62 20.84 -13.76
C GLU A 803 -57.05 20.57 -15.18
N TYR A 804 -55.83 20.04 -15.28
CA TYR A 804 -55.18 19.76 -16.55
C TYR A 804 -55.51 18.35 -16.99
N PRO A 805 -56.23 18.15 -18.14
CA PRO A 805 -56.48 16.84 -18.65
C PRO A 805 -55.20 16.21 -19.22
N GLU A 806 -55.10 14.90 -19.06
CA GLU A 806 -54.01 14.13 -19.66
C GLU A 806 -54.21 14.02 -21.17
N HIS A 807 -53.20 14.32 -21.95
CA HIS A 807 -53.20 14.29 -23.41
C HIS A 807 -52.07 13.42 -23.91
N HIS A 808 -52.14 13.00 -25.19
CA HIS A 808 -50.97 12.43 -25.84
C HIS A 808 -49.95 13.52 -26.10
N ARG A 809 -48.66 13.18 -25.98
CA ARG A 809 -47.55 14.05 -26.30
C ARG A 809 -47.63 14.60 -27.74
N GLY A 810 -46.98 15.73 -27.99
CA GLY A 810 -46.88 16.35 -29.32
C GLY A 810 -48.08 17.16 -29.73
N GLY A 811 -49.13 17.25 -28.89
CA GLY A 811 -50.27 18.15 -29.09
C GLY A 811 -49.93 19.62 -28.79
N GLN A 812 -50.87 20.54 -29.08
CA GLN A 812 -50.74 21.96 -28.74
C GLN A 812 -51.09 22.26 -27.28
N GLY A 813 -51.68 21.32 -26.58
CA GLY A 813 -52.16 21.46 -25.20
C GLY A 813 -53.41 22.37 -25.06
N VAL A 814 -53.74 22.70 -23.80
CA VAL A 814 -54.91 23.52 -23.43
C VAL A 814 -54.40 24.88 -22.90
N PHE A 815 -55.26 25.89 -22.93
CA PHE A 815 -54.94 27.19 -22.35
C PHE A 815 -54.69 27.03 -20.84
N THR A 816 -53.56 27.53 -20.34
CA THR A 816 -53.25 27.71 -18.92
C THR A 816 -53.54 29.14 -18.45
N ILE A 817 -53.40 30.12 -19.33
CA ILE A 817 -53.72 31.51 -19.09
C ILE A 817 -54.17 32.16 -20.41
N THR A 818 -55.16 33.06 -20.34
CA THR A 818 -55.59 33.87 -21.48
C THR A 818 -54.68 35.10 -21.57
N MET A 819 -53.95 35.18 -22.69
CA MET A 819 -53.01 36.27 -22.95
C MET A 819 -53.72 37.49 -23.51
N THR A 820 -53.26 38.68 -23.16
CA THR A 820 -53.73 39.98 -23.73
C THR A 820 -52.55 40.92 -23.90
N ASP A 821 -52.53 41.84 -24.88
CA ASP A 821 -51.44 42.78 -25.13
C ASP A 821 -51.07 43.62 -23.91
N LYS A 822 -52.07 43.92 -23.04
CA LYS A 822 -51.85 44.67 -21.78
C LYS A 822 -51.03 43.86 -20.72
N LYS A 823 -51.04 42.52 -20.78
CA LYS A 823 -50.45 41.67 -19.78
C LYS A 823 -49.09 41.03 -20.19
N GLY A 824 -48.72 41.18 -21.48
CA GLY A 824 -47.48 40.65 -22.04
C GLY A 824 -47.52 39.14 -22.28
N LEU A 825 -46.42 38.56 -22.73
CA LEU A 825 -46.26 37.12 -22.92
C LEU A 825 -46.06 36.39 -21.57
N LEU A 826 -46.34 35.10 -21.57
CA LEU A 826 -46.03 34.28 -20.42
C LEU A 826 -44.49 34.12 -20.28
N SER A 827 -43.94 34.38 -19.09
CA SER A 827 -42.52 34.41 -18.88
C SER A 827 -42.02 33.21 -18.07
N VAL A 828 -42.69 32.84 -16.97
CA VAL A 828 -42.23 31.79 -16.07
C VAL A 828 -43.36 30.87 -15.64
N MET A 829 -43.03 29.57 -15.51
CA MET A 829 -43.88 28.54 -14.94
C MET A 829 -43.14 27.78 -13.81
N LYS A 830 -43.86 27.39 -12.76
CA LYS A 830 -43.36 26.55 -11.67
C LYS A 830 -44.46 25.68 -11.06
N ILE A 831 -44.15 24.46 -10.63
CA ILE A 831 -45.03 23.67 -9.79
C ILE A 831 -44.80 24.09 -8.33
N VAL A 832 -45.85 24.49 -7.66
CA VAL A 832 -45.80 25.02 -6.31
C VAL A 832 -46.81 24.30 -5.39
N LYS A 833 -46.57 24.34 -4.09
CA LYS A 833 -47.48 23.87 -3.08
C LYS A 833 -48.07 25.07 -2.29
N PRO A 834 -49.26 24.98 -1.77
CA PRO A 834 -49.89 26.10 -1.01
C PRO A 834 -49.04 26.64 0.16
N ASN A 835 -48.18 25.80 0.72
CA ASN A 835 -47.30 26.14 1.85
C ASN A 835 -45.94 26.69 1.44
N ASP A 836 -45.61 26.79 0.14
CA ASP A 836 -44.35 27.32 -0.32
C ASP A 836 -44.38 28.86 -0.32
N GLU A 837 -43.20 29.47 -0.35
CA GLU A 837 -42.99 30.87 -0.64
C GLU A 837 -42.26 30.99 -1.98
N ILE A 838 -42.60 32.00 -2.77
CA ILE A 838 -41.90 32.29 -3.99
C ILE A 838 -41.25 33.66 -3.99
N MET A 839 -40.14 33.77 -4.65
CA MET A 839 -39.45 35.02 -4.97
C MET A 839 -39.56 35.26 -6.47
N ILE A 840 -40.20 36.33 -6.85
CA ILE A 840 -40.42 36.78 -8.24
C ILE A 840 -39.38 37.88 -8.51
N ILE A 841 -38.65 37.74 -9.60
CA ILE A 841 -37.49 38.58 -9.93
C ILE A 841 -37.70 39.19 -11.31
N SER A 842 -37.45 40.47 -11.41
CA SER A 842 -37.50 41.19 -12.70
C SER A 842 -36.08 41.33 -13.31
N GLU A 843 -36.03 41.73 -14.57
CA GLU A 843 -34.77 41.93 -15.34
C GLU A 843 -33.89 43.02 -14.74
N GLU A 844 -34.50 44.08 -14.21
CA GLU A 844 -33.78 45.20 -13.51
C GLU A 844 -33.46 44.86 -12.04
N GLY A 845 -33.72 43.65 -11.58
CA GLY A 845 -33.34 43.16 -10.26
C GLY A 845 -34.33 43.45 -9.13
N ALA A 846 -35.55 43.92 -9.45
CA ALA A 846 -36.59 44.03 -8.41
C ALA A 846 -37.05 42.64 -7.95
N VAL A 847 -37.11 42.41 -6.64
CA VAL A 847 -37.50 41.14 -6.04
C VAL A 847 -38.73 41.28 -5.16
N VAL A 848 -39.77 40.50 -5.41
CA VAL A 848 -40.96 40.40 -4.59
C VAL A 848 -41.03 39.00 -3.96
N ARG A 849 -41.06 38.87 -2.66
CA ARG A 849 -41.28 37.62 -1.93
C ARG A 849 -42.72 37.53 -1.46
N THR A 850 -43.42 36.46 -1.83
CA THR A 850 -44.82 36.27 -1.50
C THR A 850 -45.11 34.81 -1.16
N PRO A 851 -45.99 34.52 -0.16
CA PRO A 851 -46.44 33.14 0.08
C PRO A 851 -47.38 32.74 -1.08
N VAL A 852 -47.25 31.47 -1.53
CA VAL A 852 -48.08 30.90 -2.58
C VAL A 852 -49.56 30.94 -2.21
N SER A 853 -49.88 30.75 -0.92
CA SER A 853 -51.27 30.88 -0.43
C SER A 853 -51.90 32.29 -0.61
N GLY A 854 -51.04 33.32 -0.76
CA GLY A 854 -51.51 34.70 -1.06
C GLY A 854 -51.81 34.94 -2.56
N ILE A 855 -51.46 33.99 -3.43
CA ILE A 855 -51.73 34.08 -4.88
C ILE A 855 -53.06 33.40 -5.18
N SER A 856 -53.89 34.08 -5.95
CA SER A 856 -55.22 33.59 -6.29
C SER A 856 -55.18 32.27 -7.06
N GLU A 857 -55.90 31.28 -6.60
CA GLU A 857 -56.18 30.05 -7.31
C GLU A 857 -57.30 30.29 -8.30
N LEU A 858 -57.06 30.09 -9.57
CA LEU A 858 -57.99 30.42 -10.66
C LEU A 858 -57.92 29.35 -11.74
N GLY A 859 -59.07 29.08 -12.33
CA GLY A 859 -59.24 28.16 -13.45
C GLY A 859 -58.34 28.48 -14.63
N ARG A 860 -58.06 27.46 -15.49
CA ARG A 860 -57.11 27.50 -16.60
C ARG A 860 -57.29 28.67 -17.56
N SER A 861 -58.54 28.97 -17.98
CA SER A 861 -58.85 30.00 -18.99
C SER A 861 -58.87 31.42 -18.49
N THR A 862 -58.51 31.70 -17.26
CA THR A 862 -58.55 33.04 -16.67
C THR A 862 -57.27 33.83 -17.03
N GLN A 863 -57.35 35.17 -16.88
CA GLN A 863 -56.26 36.09 -17.26
C GLN A 863 -55.24 36.35 -16.14
N GLY A 864 -55.39 35.71 -14.97
CA GLY A 864 -54.56 36.00 -13.81
C GLY A 864 -54.79 37.38 -13.15
N VAL A 865 -54.15 37.56 -12.02
CA VAL A 865 -54.17 38.82 -11.24
C VAL A 865 -52.77 39.43 -11.19
N ARG A 866 -52.66 40.68 -10.79
CA ARG A 866 -51.34 41.31 -10.61
C ARG A 866 -50.70 40.76 -9.34
N VAL A 867 -49.56 40.09 -9.50
CA VAL A 867 -48.76 39.48 -8.41
C VAL A 867 -47.56 40.37 -8.11
N MET A 868 -46.99 41.01 -9.14
CA MET A 868 -45.86 41.93 -9.02
C MET A 868 -46.15 43.24 -9.83
N ASN A 869 -45.79 44.39 -9.29
CA ASN A 869 -45.75 45.61 -10.06
C ASN A 869 -44.38 45.72 -10.77
N VAL A 870 -44.41 45.75 -12.09
CA VAL A 870 -43.24 45.81 -12.94
C VAL A 870 -43.21 47.21 -13.61
N ALA A 871 -42.03 47.85 -13.65
CA ALA A 871 -41.87 49.18 -14.33
C ALA A 871 -42.06 49.05 -15.86
N ASP A 872 -42.35 50.17 -16.54
CA ASP A 872 -42.77 50.16 -17.97
C ASP A 872 -41.70 49.52 -18.93
N LYS A 873 -40.43 49.51 -18.52
CA LYS A 873 -39.32 48.93 -19.33
C LYS A 873 -38.78 47.63 -18.75
N ASP A 874 -39.26 47.20 -17.59
CA ASP A 874 -38.82 46.03 -16.89
C ASP A 874 -39.77 44.83 -17.20
N ARG A 875 -39.28 43.63 -16.97
CA ARG A 875 -40.05 42.41 -17.16
C ARG A 875 -39.67 41.32 -16.13
N VAL A 876 -40.66 40.52 -15.75
CA VAL A 876 -40.39 39.36 -14.93
C VAL A 876 -39.57 38.33 -15.71
N THR A 877 -38.48 37.88 -15.14
CA THR A 877 -37.55 36.94 -15.80
C THR A 877 -37.40 35.62 -15.05
N ALA A 878 -37.61 35.61 -13.74
CA ALA A 878 -37.43 34.38 -12.96
C ALA A 878 -38.34 34.28 -11.71
N VAL A 879 -38.56 33.04 -11.28
CA VAL A 879 -39.24 32.69 -10.04
C VAL A 879 -38.47 31.59 -9.32
N ALA A 880 -38.05 31.84 -8.09
CA ALA A 880 -37.44 30.87 -7.21
C ALA A 880 -38.44 30.43 -6.11
N ILE A 881 -38.41 29.14 -5.74
CA ILE A 881 -39.27 28.57 -4.71
C ILE A 881 -38.44 28.43 -3.44
N SER A 882 -38.94 28.91 -2.32
CA SER A 882 -38.42 28.70 -0.98
C SER A 882 -39.36 27.78 -0.22
N SER A 883 -39.06 26.46 -0.18
CA SER A 883 -39.85 25.52 0.61
C SER A 883 -39.54 25.63 2.08
N THR A 884 -40.48 26.09 2.87
CA THR A 884 -40.46 26.00 4.31
C THR A 884 -40.82 24.56 4.72
N GLY A 885 -39.84 23.69 4.84
CA GLY A 885 -40.05 22.27 5.25
C GLY A 885 -40.64 22.18 6.65
N LYS A 886 -41.97 22.04 6.75
CA LYS A 886 -42.60 21.42 7.93
C LYS A 886 -42.53 19.90 7.76
N LYS A 887 -41.60 19.22 8.44
CA LYS A 887 -41.82 17.83 8.80
C LYS A 887 -42.91 17.80 9.87
N LYS A 888 -44.13 17.38 9.54
CA LYS A 888 -45.10 16.87 10.51
C LYS A 888 -44.47 15.67 11.23
N ARG A 889 -44.38 15.81 12.56
CA ARG A 889 -44.30 14.65 13.46
C ARG A 889 -45.65 13.93 13.36
N ASP A 890 -45.70 12.84 12.64
CA ASP A 890 -46.71 11.79 12.81
C ASP A 890 -45.91 10.50 12.99
N GLN A 891 -45.67 10.19 14.26
CA GLN A 891 -45.62 8.82 14.78
C GLN A 891 -45.78 8.94 16.29
N LYS A 892 -47.01 8.82 16.71
CA LYS A 892 -47.37 8.38 18.06
C LYS A 892 -47.38 6.87 18.00
N ALA A 893 -46.46 6.23 18.65
CA ALA A 893 -46.58 4.85 19.11
C ALA A 893 -46.29 4.85 20.62
N GLU A 894 -47.18 4.22 21.27
CA GLU A 894 -47.40 3.97 22.66
C GLU A 894 -46.16 3.61 23.52
N GLY A 895 -46.16 4.09 24.80
CA GLY A 895 -45.67 3.33 25.94
C GLY A 895 -44.39 3.86 26.57
N ASP A 896 -44.56 4.52 27.60
CA ASP A 896 -44.15 4.41 28.99
C ASP A 896 -43.50 5.66 29.59
N ASP A 897 -44.10 5.98 30.71
CA ASP A 897 -43.72 7.00 31.69
C ASP A 897 -42.22 6.89 32.09
N VAL A 898 -41.58 8.05 32.27
CA VAL A 898 -40.78 8.38 33.46
C VAL A 898 -40.44 9.88 33.48
N ASP A 899 -40.89 10.52 34.47
CA ASP A 899 -40.48 11.64 35.33
C ASP A 899 -39.82 12.90 34.76
N GLU A 900 -40.48 14.01 35.04
CA GLU A 900 -40.02 15.38 35.20
C GLU A 900 -38.75 15.45 36.07
N ILE A 901 -37.76 16.18 35.60
CA ILE A 901 -36.79 16.87 36.49
C ILE A 901 -36.57 18.29 35.97
N ASP A 902 -36.90 19.19 36.84
CA ASP A 902 -36.74 20.59 37.06
C ASP A 902 -35.77 21.44 36.22
N GLU A 903 -36.30 22.58 35.82
CA GLU A 903 -35.62 23.84 35.46
C GLU A 903 -34.64 24.26 36.56
N ILE A 904 -33.42 24.58 36.15
CA ILE A 904 -32.52 25.44 36.93
C ILE A 904 -32.25 26.70 36.11
N GLU A 905 -32.83 27.80 36.60
CA GLU A 905 -32.44 29.17 36.30
C GLU A 905 -30.94 29.38 36.57
N LEU A 906 -30.23 29.94 35.62
CA LEU A 906 -28.98 30.63 35.91
C LEU A 906 -29.13 32.09 35.56
N ALA A 907 -29.05 32.84 36.66
CA ALA A 907 -29.06 34.28 36.76
C ALA A 907 -27.85 34.92 36.08
N ASP A 908 -28.10 36.05 35.58
CA ASP A 908 -27.31 37.13 35.09
C ASP A 908 -26.42 37.74 36.18
N GLU A 909 -25.14 37.90 35.99
CA GLU A 909 -24.21 38.82 36.67
C GLU A 909 -23.02 38.98 35.71
N GLY A 910 -22.65 40.10 35.12
CA GLY A 910 -22.47 41.41 35.74
C GLY A 910 -21.03 41.79 35.34
N GLU A 911 -20.87 42.79 34.52
CA GLU A 911 -19.61 43.50 34.18
C GLU A 911 -18.84 43.95 35.44
N LEU A 912 -17.51 43.80 35.40
CA LEU A 912 -16.51 44.64 36.11
C LEU A 912 -15.16 44.27 35.43
N GLY A 913 -14.42 45.13 34.72
CA GLY A 913 -13.76 46.30 35.24
C GLY A 913 -12.25 46.04 35.16
N GLU A 914 -11.51 46.65 34.23
CA GLU A 914 -10.04 46.74 34.21
C GLU A 914 -9.54 47.30 35.56
N ASP A 915 -8.44 46.78 36.04
CA ASP A 915 -7.21 47.50 36.37
C ASP A 915 -6.31 46.71 37.37
N ASP A 916 -5.00 46.88 37.14
CA ASP A 916 -3.83 46.82 38.04
C ASP A 916 -3.10 45.51 38.40
N LEU A 917 -1.94 45.40 37.75
CA LEU A 917 -0.56 45.30 38.27
C LEU A 917 -0.28 44.46 39.52
N ASP A 918 0.43 43.31 39.36
CA ASP A 918 1.87 43.15 39.68
C ASP A 918 2.41 41.79 39.13
#